data_c023c84042887a9c25e330f7b736a601
#
_entry.id   c023c84042887a9c25e330f7b736a601
#
_cell.length_a   1.000
_cell.length_b   1.000
_cell.length_c   1.000
_cell.angle_alpha   90.00
_cell.angle_beta   90.00
_cell.angle_gamma   90.00
#
_symmetry.space_group_name_H-M   'P 1'
#
loop_
_entity.id
_entity.type
_entity.pdbx_description
1 polymer ?
#
loop_
_entity_poly.entity_id
_entity_poly.type
_entity_poly.pdbx_seq_one_letter_code
_entity_poly.pdbx_strand_id
1 'polypeptide(L)'
;MHNRYIFATSALLVLAGTLRWSHALAEASAENVAELEEIVITAQKRTEKLQDVPVSAMVVSAQALANANVADLSDLNNLVPSVQLNGTINGRVPTGIRGISSVSNEQTVGISSGVAINIDGVPVPSDSFAANNVAGIQNIEVLLGPQSTLGGRTAASGLINLTTRGPSDTLQGFATTTLTRDDEHRFEIFLSGPLSDRVEGSLSAYKSTTRYPITNLATGDKTTQDVAGGRGKLLFKVTDDLDVTLMAHSELTQGHGFNFVYSYITPGHDLLFTAPPAFEPPFLTPAILLPGITPSSNNLDYASPVTSAGASHRDADFSLTIEDRLGGGYTLASTTAFQQEKQAQTQDLFAVDNFFWNSLTGNNVHIPGHPLAPFFNTQSQVSTVKQLSEELKLVSPTDLPFSWLAGAFYSDTNVDETYIRSLPPAGLDVHVVPDTKTYDLYARSTWKFAPATSLVTGLRFNHDAISYTYDERTNVVRFGVPGLPDIIEGPFFSSGSSSGNTVVGDVGLKQQFADNVMGYVTYSRGYSPAAYNTSAVLYSNAALDPVGKESIDSVEIGTKGTYFNRTLTFNADIFDTRYTDYQIQSYANAPGVITPPLDLSSVGKAETRGAELSTEWLATSTTRLNLSAAYIDAKFVDYMGAPCYGLQTAAQGCVTPANGSPSQDVSGDTMPNSPKFKATLGVEQRIPLGSHPYELVFGGTYSYRTSAQMLPDQNPFAIQSGFGLLNLSAALQSSDGKYSARFFVNNVTNRHYFTDVEDFWSGPWNGNALIGQPARDSVRYAGLKLTASF
;
A
#
# COMPACT_ATOMS: atom_id res chain seq x y z
N MET A 1 -7.86 39.27 8.80
CA MET A 1 -6.62 39.12 8.03
C MET A 1 -5.43 39.63 8.83
N HIS A 2 -5.01 38.96 9.88
CA HIS A 2 -3.75 39.27 10.61
C HIS A 2 -3.48 38.17 11.60
N ASN A 3 -2.92 37.03 11.15
CA ASN A 3 -2.32 36.00 12.06
C ASN A 3 -1.74 34.81 11.27
N ARG A 4 -0.95 35.08 10.22
CA ARG A 4 -0.33 33.97 9.43
C ARG A 4 1.21 34.03 9.29
N TYR A 5 1.91 34.86 10.04
CA TYR A 5 3.37 35.04 9.85
C TYR A 5 4.25 34.80 11.09
N ILE A 6 3.73 34.24 12.18
CA ILE A 6 4.51 34.12 13.43
C ILE A 6 5.20 32.73 13.56
N PHE A 7 4.80 31.69 12.82
CA PHE A 7 5.37 30.35 12.95
C PHE A 7 6.60 30.05 12.07
N ALA A 8 6.86 30.86 11.04
CA ALA A 8 8.00 30.62 10.15
C ALA A 8 9.36 31.15 10.70
N THR A 9 9.31 32.07 11.64
CA THR A 9 10.51 32.71 12.19
C THR A 9 11.11 31.97 13.38
N SER A 10 10.36 31.12 14.07
CA SER A 10 10.87 30.37 15.24
C SER A 10 11.69 29.13 14.87
N ALA A 11 11.45 28.54 13.69
CA ALA A 11 12.21 27.37 13.24
C ALA A 11 13.63 27.75 12.74
N LEU A 12 13.79 28.95 12.20
CA LEU A 12 15.10 29.42 11.72
C LEU A 12 16.05 29.84 12.87
N LEU A 13 15.52 30.23 14.02
CA LEU A 13 16.34 30.65 15.18
C LEU A 13 16.95 29.47 15.96
N VAL A 14 16.36 28.26 15.88
CA VAL A 14 16.93 27.06 16.49
C VAL A 14 18.11 26.52 15.66
N LEU A 15 18.04 26.62 14.32
CA LEU A 15 19.14 26.23 13.43
C LEU A 15 20.34 27.20 13.53
N ALA A 16 20.12 28.50 13.78
CA ALA A 16 21.19 29.49 13.89
C ALA A 16 21.95 29.45 15.25
N GLY A 17 21.31 28.87 16.28
CA GLY A 17 21.93 28.73 17.61
C GLY A 17 22.96 27.60 17.71
N THR A 18 22.81 26.54 16.90
CA THR A 18 23.70 25.38 16.91
C THR A 18 24.97 25.59 16.07
N LEU A 19 24.94 26.49 15.09
CA LEU A 19 26.10 26.78 14.21
C LEU A 19 27.22 27.59 14.86
N ARG A 20 27.02 28.18 16.05
CA ARG A 20 28.06 28.98 16.72
C ARG A 20 28.93 28.23 17.73
N TRP A 21 28.62 26.97 18.04
CA TRP A 21 29.38 26.18 19.01
C TRP A 21 30.39 25.20 18.37
N SER A 22 30.39 25.06 17.04
CA SER A 22 31.29 24.11 16.35
C SER A 22 32.65 24.67 15.93
N HIS A 23 32.95 25.96 16.16
CA HIS A 23 34.25 26.55 15.76
C HIS A 23 35.35 26.46 16.80
N ALA A 24 35.11 25.85 17.98
CA ALA A 24 36.12 25.82 19.05
C ALA A 24 36.84 24.46 19.25
N LEU A 25 36.55 23.43 18.42
CA LEU A 25 37.14 22.08 18.58
C LEU A 25 37.77 21.51 17.30
N ALA A 26 38.07 22.30 16.29
CA ALA A 26 38.68 21.82 15.04
C ALA A 26 40.16 22.01 15.00
N GLU A 27 40.88 21.32 15.87
CA GLU A 27 42.32 21.03 15.69
C GLU A 27 42.68 19.74 16.43
N ALA A 28 42.41 18.61 15.83
CA ALA A 28 43.09 17.34 16.11
C ALA A 28 42.68 16.23 15.12
N SER A 29 43.64 15.65 14.47
CA SER A 29 43.67 14.39 13.73
C SER A 29 42.98 14.34 12.36
N ALA A 30 43.70 13.80 11.38
CA ALA A 30 43.16 13.30 10.12
C ALA A 30 42.18 12.15 10.46
N GLU A 31 40.94 12.50 10.77
CA GLU A 31 39.83 11.53 10.96
C GLU A 31 39.44 10.90 9.63
N ASN A 32 39.30 9.59 9.65
CA ASN A 32 38.54 8.88 8.64
C ASN A 32 37.19 9.60 8.47
N VAL A 33 37.03 10.32 7.38
CA VAL A 33 35.75 10.96 7.03
C VAL A 33 34.75 9.80 6.87
N ALA A 34 33.78 9.74 7.75
CA ALA A 34 32.72 8.75 7.61
C ALA A 34 32.03 8.97 6.25
N GLU A 35 32.06 7.97 5.40
CA GLU A 35 31.37 7.99 4.09
C GLU A 35 29.98 7.35 4.21
N LEU A 36 29.05 7.78 3.37
CA LEU A 36 27.77 7.09 3.21
C LEU A 36 28.02 5.71 2.58
N GLU A 37 27.36 4.70 3.11
CA GLU A 37 27.38 3.36 2.52
C GLU A 37 26.80 3.39 1.09
N GLU A 38 27.42 2.63 0.20
CA GLU A 38 26.93 2.51 -1.16
C GLU A 38 25.63 1.68 -1.20
N ILE A 39 24.54 2.32 -1.64
CA ILE A 39 23.25 1.66 -1.74
C ILE A 39 23.22 0.83 -3.03
N VAL A 40 22.91 -0.46 -2.87
CA VAL A 40 22.74 -1.41 -3.96
C VAL A 40 21.27 -1.78 -4.08
N ILE A 41 20.77 -1.91 -5.30
CA ILE A 41 19.40 -2.33 -5.59
C ILE A 41 19.38 -3.64 -6.36
N THR A 42 18.29 -4.38 -6.22
CA THR A 42 18.04 -5.67 -6.89
C THR A 42 16.75 -5.68 -7.71
N ALA A 43 15.92 -4.65 -7.58
CA ALA A 43 14.64 -4.54 -8.27
C ALA A 43 14.74 -4.54 -9.81
N GLN A 44 15.93 -4.34 -10.38
CA GLN A 44 16.19 -4.49 -11.82
C GLN A 44 16.65 -5.89 -12.24
N LYS A 45 16.35 -6.92 -11.41
CA LYS A 45 16.66 -8.34 -11.61
C LYS A 45 18.16 -8.66 -11.73
N ARG A 46 18.99 -7.72 -11.33
CA ARG A 46 20.45 -7.83 -11.14
C ARG A 46 20.89 -6.84 -10.06
N THR A 47 22.03 -7.12 -9.44
CA THR A 47 22.61 -6.27 -8.40
C THR A 47 23.32 -5.08 -9.04
N GLU A 48 22.85 -3.85 -8.77
CA GLU A 48 23.41 -2.61 -9.30
C GLU A 48 23.46 -1.53 -8.24
N LYS A 49 24.40 -0.58 -8.37
CA LYS A 49 24.42 0.59 -7.50
C LYS A 49 23.27 1.52 -7.82
N LEU A 50 22.55 2.01 -6.80
CA LEU A 50 21.45 2.97 -6.98
C LEU A 50 21.86 4.19 -7.83
N GLN A 51 23.10 4.68 -7.62
CA GLN A 51 23.63 5.85 -8.32
C GLN A 51 23.92 5.59 -9.82
N ASP A 52 23.97 4.32 -10.25
CA ASP A 52 24.27 3.94 -11.64
C ASP A 52 23.02 3.62 -12.46
N VAL A 53 21.86 3.51 -11.85
CA VAL A 53 20.61 3.08 -12.50
C VAL A 53 19.79 4.30 -12.96
N PRO A 54 19.47 4.41 -14.28
CA PRO A 54 18.73 5.55 -14.84
C PRO A 54 17.21 5.41 -14.63
N VAL A 55 16.77 5.34 -13.38
CA VAL A 55 15.36 5.31 -12.98
C VAL A 55 15.21 5.97 -11.61
N SER A 56 14.11 6.67 -11.39
CA SER A 56 13.82 7.19 -10.05
C SER A 56 13.53 6.03 -9.09
N ALA A 57 14.28 5.97 -8.01
CA ALA A 57 14.13 4.95 -6.99
C ALA A 57 14.51 5.49 -5.61
N MET A 58 13.77 5.03 -4.59
CA MET A 58 14.04 5.27 -3.19
C MET A 58 14.31 3.96 -2.47
N VAL A 59 15.29 3.95 -1.59
CA VAL A 59 15.64 2.76 -0.80
C VAL A 59 15.52 3.08 0.69
N VAL A 60 14.74 2.27 1.39
CA VAL A 60 14.60 2.36 2.85
C VAL A 60 15.34 1.18 3.46
N SER A 61 16.45 1.46 4.13
CA SER A 61 17.30 0.44 4.77
C SER A 61 16.65 -0.12 6.03
N ALA A 62 17.08 -1.32 6.48
CA ALA A 62 16.66 -1.91 7.75
C ALA A 62 16.84 -0.94 8.94
N GLN A 63 17.92 -0.15 8.94
CA GLN A 63 18.15 0.84 9.99
C GLN A 63 17.13 1.98 9.95
N ALA A 64 16.75 2.46 8.75
CA ALA A 64 15.73 3.49 8.58
C ALA A 64 14.36 2.98 9.02
N LEU A 65 13.98 1.74 8.64
CA LEU A 65 12.75 1.06 9.10
C LEU A 65 12.73 0.94 10.63
N ALA A 66 13.85 0.51 11.22
CA ALA A 66 13.98 0.36 12.67
C ALA A 66 13.89 1.69 13.42
N ASN A 67 14.50 2.76 12.89
CA ASN A 67 14.49 4.11 13.48
C ASN A 67 13.10 4.74 13.39
N ALA A 68 12.39 4.54 12.29
CA ALA A 68 11.01 5.00 12.08
C ALA A 68 9.97 4.16 12.83
N ASN A 69 10.37 3.05 13.47
CA ASN A 69 9.49 2.12 14.16
C ASN A 69 8.39 1.54 13.26
N VAL A 70 8.72 1.23 12.00
CA VAL A 70 7.82 0.64 11.01
C VAL A 70 7.23 -0.65 11.54
N ALA A 71 5.92 -0.80 11.46
CA ALA A 71 5.16 -1.95 11.90
C ALA A 71 4.55 -2.74 10.74
N ASP A 72 4.15 -2.03 9.69
CA ASP A 72 3.58 -2.58 8.45
C ASP A 72 3.98 -1.70 7.25
N LEU A 73 3.61 -2.11 6.04
CA LEU A 73 3.97 -1.37 4.83
C LEU A 73 3.35 0.03 4.77
N SER A 74 2.21 0.28 5.41
CA SER A 74 1.57 1.60 5.38
C SER A 74 2.40 2.70 6.06
N ASP A 75 3.29 2.32 6.96
CA ASP A 75 4.23 3.25 7.60
C ASP A 75 5.23 3.88 6.59
N LEU A 76 5.42 3.27 5.41
CA LEU A 76 6.24 3.85 4.32
C LEU A 76 5.67 5.18 3.82
N ASN A 77 4.39 5.45 4.02
CA ASN A 77 3.77 6.75 3.70
C ASN A 77 4.51 7.94 4.32
N ASN A 78 5.13 7.73 5.48
CA ASN A 78 5.86 8.75 6.21
C ASN A 78 7.35 8.82 5.82
N LEU A 79 7.85 7.85 5.04
CA LEU A 79 9.25 7.75 4.64
C LEU A 79 9.46 8.03 3.15
N VAL A 80 8.52 7.61 2.30
CA VAL A 80 8.60 7.71 0.84
C VAL A 80 7.47 8.61 0.34
N PRO A 81 7.73 9.90 0.04
CA PRO A 81 6.68 10.88 -0.30
C PRO A 81 5.84 10.51 -1.52
N SER A 82 6.41 9.83 -2.50
CA SER A 82 5.71 9.46 -3.74
C SER A 82 4.79 8.25 -3.61
N VAL A 83 4.82 7.57 -2.46
CA VAL A 83 4.02 6.37 -2.18
C VAL A 83 2.77 6.73 -1.37
N GLN A 84 1.69 6.02 -1.64
CA GLN A 84 0.45 6.04 -0.88
C GLN A 84 0.01 4.60 -0.62
N LEU A 85 0.02 4.18 0.65
CA LEU A 85 -0.42 2.88 1.12
C LEU A 85 -1.47 3.07 2.19
N ASN A 86 -2.61 2.42 2.07
CA ASN A 86 -3.64 2.49 3.10
C ASN A 86 -3.44 1.36 4.12
N GLY A 87 -4.01 1.50 5.31
CA GLY A 87 -3.79 0.57 6.42
C GLY A 87 -4.38 -0.83 6.19
N THR A 88 -3.89 -1.80 6.94
CA THR A 88 -3.96 -3.24 6.66
C THR A 88 -4.97 -4.03 7.50
N ILE A 89 -5.75 -3.41 8.40
CA ILE A 89 -6.57 -4.15 9.40
C ILE A 89 -7.58 -5.09 8.74
N ASN A 90 -8.12 -4.73 7.58
CA ASN A 90 -9.10 -5.53 6.84
C ASN A 90 -8.54 -6.15 5.55
N GLY A 91 -7.22 -6.21 5.40
CA GLY A 91 -6.59 -6.82 4.22
C GLY A 91 -6.59 -5.98 2.96
N ARG A 92 -7.11 -4.76 3.01
CA ARG A 92 -7.02 -3.83 1.88
C ARG A 92 -5.75 -3.00 2.02
N VAL A 93 -4.97 -2.96 0.96
CA VAL A 93 -3.86 -2.03 0.82
C VAL A 93 -3.95 -1.39 -0.56
N PRO A 94 -4.88 -0.45 -0.79
CA PRO A 94 -4.80 0.34 -2.01
C PRO A 94 -3.42 0.97 -2.09
N THR A 95 -2.68 0.57 -3.12
CA THR A 95 -1.29 0.97 -3.32
C THR A 95 -1.26 2.01 -4.41
N GLY A 96 -0.66 3.16 -4.13
CA GLY A 96 -0.51 4.22 -5.11
C GLY A 96 0.93 4.71 -5.19
N ILE A 97 1.37 5.03 -6.38
CA ILE A 97 2.65 5.71 -6.65
C ILE A 97 2.39 6.91 -7.54
N ARG A 98 3.02 8.06 -7.23
CA ARG A 98 2.89 9.32 -7.97
C ARG A 98 1.43 9.79 -8.11
N GLY A 99 0.61 9.57 -7.07
CA GLY A 99 -0.79 10.01 -7.02
C GLY A 99 -1.78 9.17 -7.83
N ILE A 100 -1.32 8.10 -8.46
CA ILE A 100 -2.17 7.11 -9.12
C ILE A 100 -2.27 5.90 -8.20
N SER A 101 -3.46 5.61 -7.71
CA SER A 101 -3.72 4.45 -6.87
C SER A 101 -4.37 3.34 -7.67
N SER A 102 -3.99 2.11 -7.35
CA SER A 102 -4.77 0.96 -7.78
C SER A 102 -6.11 0.96 -7.09
N VAL A 103 -7.13 0.62 -7.83
CA VAL A 103 -8.46 0.46 -7.27
C VAL A 103 -8.62 -1.01 -6.89
N SER A 104 -8.31 -1.37 -5.68
CA SER A 104 -8.69 -2.68 -5.14
C SER A 104 -9.68 -2.49 -4.02
N ASN A 105 -10.88 -3.03 -4.22
CA ASN A 105 -11.86 -3.20 -3.17
C ASN A 105 -11.86 -4.68 -2.77
N GLU A 106 -12.21 -5.00 -1.52
CA GLU A 106 -12.38 -6.37 -1.02
C GLU A 106 -13.25 -7.24 -1.94
N GLN A 107 -14.22 -6.63 -2.60
CA GLN A 107 -15.18 -7.30 -3.48
C GLN A 107 -14.65 -7.47 -4.92
N THR A 108 -13.45 -6.97 -5.21
CA THR A 108 -12.91 -6.95 -6.57
C THR A 108 -11.73 -7.91 -6.67
N VAL A 109 -12.03 -9.17 -6.92
CA VAL A 109 -11.01 -10.20 -7.13
C VAL A 109 -10.62 -10.28 -8.61
N GLY A 110 -9.34 -10.56 -8.88
CA GLY A 110 -8.84 -10.72 -10.25
C GLY A 110 -8.45 -9.41 -10.96
N ILE A 111 -8.56 -8.25 -10.30
CA ILE A 111 -8.03 -6.98 -10.82
C ILE A 111 -6.57 -6.84 -10.40
N SER A 112 -5.73 -6.44 -11.34
CA SER A 112 -4.31 -6.18 -11.06
C SER A 112 -4.14 -4.85 -10.34
N SER A 113 -3.33 -4.85 -9.28
CA SER A 113 -2.78 -3.61 -8.73
C SER A 113 -1.95 -2.88 -9.80
N GLY A 114 -2.02 -1.56 -9.83
CA GLY A 114 -1.13 -0.75 -10.68
C GLY A 114 0.30 -0.66 -10.17
N VAL A 115 0.56 -1.13 -8.96
CA VAL A 115 1.88 -1.19 -8.32
C VAL A 115 2.24 -2.64 -8.06
N ALA A 116 3.37 -3.11 -8.63
CA ALA A 116 3.87 -4.44 -8.31
C ALA A 116 4.53 -4.46 -6.93
N ILE A 117 4.32 -5.54 -6.18
CA ILE A 117 5.06 -5.83 -4.96
C ILE A 117 5.78 -7.16 -5.13
N ASN A 118 7.09 -7.16 -4.86
CA ASN A 118 7.90 -8.38 -4.87
C ASN A 118 8.51 -8.62 -3.50
N ILE A 119 8.65 -9.89 -3.13
CA ILE A 119 9.44 -10.32 -1.98
C ILE A 119 10.55 -11.23 -2.49
N ASP A 120 11.81 -10.85 -2.25
CA ASP A 120 13.00 -11.55 -2.76
C ASP A 120 12.94 -11.81 -4.29
N GLY A 121 12.38 -10.89 -5.05
CA GLY A 121 12.22 -10.96 -6.50
C GLY A 121 11.01 -11.76 -7.00
N VAL A 122 10.23 -12.38 -6.11
CA VAL A 122 9.02 -13.12 -6.44
C VAL A 122 7.81 -12.17 -6.35
N PRO A 123 7.00 -12.00 -7.42
CA PRO A 123 5.78 -11.21 -7.36
C PRO A 123 4.76 -11.81 -6.39
N VAL A 124 4.18 -10.99 -5.52
CA VAL A 124 3.12 -11.44 -4.60
C VAL A 124 1.78 -11.59 -5.31
N PRO A 125 0.91 -12.52 -4.86
CA PRO A 125 -0.38 -12.77 -5.49
C PRO A 125 -1.41 -11.65 -5.25
N SER A 126 -1.25 -10.89 -4.16
CA SER A 126 -2.11 -9.78 -3.77
C SER A 126 -1.32 -8.74 -2.96
N ASP A 127 -1.81 -7.51 -2.88
CA ASP A 127 -1.18 -6.45 -2.08
C ASP A 127 -1.25 -6.78 -0.57
N SER A 128 -2.32 -7.45 -0.14
CA SER A 128 -2.52 -7.88 1.26
C SER A 128 -1.47 -8.88 1.73
N PHE A 129 -0.98 -9.74 0.83
CA PHE A 129 0.08 -10.73 1.12
C PHE A 129 1.38 -10.07 1.64
N ALA A 130 1.70 -8.88 1.17
CA ALA A 130 2.91 -8.17 1.60
C ALA A 130 2.68 -7.22 2.78
N ALA A 131 1.44 -6.92 3.12
CA ALA A 131 1.07 -5.81 3.99
C ALA A 131 1.75 -5.81 5.36
N ASN A 132 1.82 -6.95 6.03
CA ASN A 132 2.41 -7.11 7.36
C ASN A 132 3.80 -7.76 7.34
N ASN A 133 4.28 -8.13 6.16
CA ASN A 133 5.51 -8.90 5.97
C ASN A 133 6.77 -8.02 6.02
N VAL A 134 6.90 -7.21 7.09
CA VAL A 134 8.04 -6.29 7.28
C VAL A 134 9.12 -6.82 8.23
N ALA A 135 8.91 -7.96 8.89
CA ALA A 135 9.90 -8.57 9.76
C ALA A 135 11.03 -9.26 8.98
N GLY A 136 12.25 -9.17 9.47
CA GLY A 136 13.43 -9.73 8.79
C GLY A 136 13.79 -9.04 7.48
N ILE A 137 13.24 -7.86 7.19
CA ILE A 137 13.57 -7.09 5.98
C ILE A 137 14.98 -6.53 6.07
N GLN A 138 15.72 -6.63 4.97
CA GLN A 138 17.04 -6.00 4.80
C GLN A 138 16.91 -4.60 4.22
N ASN A 139 16.10 -4.44 3.17
CA ASN A 139 15.74 -3.16 2.58
C ASN A 139 14.39 -3.23 1.86
N ILE A 140 13.82 -2.07 1.60
CA ILE A 140 12.67 -1.89 0.71
C ILE A 140 13.09 -0.92 -0.38
N GLU A 141 12.98 -1.38 -1.62
CA GLU A 141 13.28 -0.59 -2.82
C GLU A 141 11.97 -0.17 -3.47
N VAL A 142 11.79 1.11 -3.71
CA VAL A 142 10.61 1.65 -4.39
C VAL A 142 11.06 2.27 -5.71
N LEU A 143 10.72 1.63 -6.82
CA LEU A 143 10.95 2.14 -8.17
C LEU A 143 9.70 2.90 -8.62
N LEU A 144 9.89 4.15 -9.02
CA LEU A 144 8.81 5.07 -9.34
C LEU A 144 8.57 5.12 -10.85
N GLY A 145 7.30 5.27 -11.26
CA GLY A 145 6.90 5.21 -12.67
C GLY A 145 6.87 3.80 -13.26
N PRO A 146 6.43 3.63 -14.52
CA PRO A 146 6.21 2.33 -15.14
C PRO A 146 7.46 1.44 -15.17
N GLN A 147 7.35 0.25 -14.55
CA GLN A 147 8.40 -0.77 -14.47
C GLN A 147 8.02 -2.07 -15.20
N SER A 148 7.06 -2.01 -16.12
CA SER A 148 6.46 -3.21 -16.74
C SER A 148 7.45 -4.08 -17.50
N THR A 149 8.58 -3.55 -17.98
CA THR A 149 9.63 -4.35 -18.67
C THR A 149 10.16 -5.47 -17.77
N LEU A 150 10.50 -5.17 -16.52
CA LEU A 150 11.06 -6.14 -15.56
C LEU A 150 10.05 -6.59 -14.51
N GLY A 151 9.16 -5.69 -14.08
CA GLY A 151 8.14 -5.95 -13.05
C GLY A 151 6.89 -6.67 -13.56
N GLY A 152 6.67 -6.71 -14.88
CA GLY A 152 5.52 -7.39 -15.49
C GLY A 152 4.23 -6.57 -15.45
N ARG A 153 3.10 -7.28 -15.55
CA ARG A 153 1.75 -6.71 -15.74
C ARG A 153 1.27 -5.80 -14.62
N THR A 154 1.75 -6.00 -13.41
CA THR A 154 1.30 -5.25 -12.22
C THR A 154 2.15 -4.00 -11.94
N ALA A 155 3.24 -3.79 -12.68
CA ALA A 155 4.16 -2.67 -12.46
C ALA A 155 3.83 -1.44 -13.34
N ALA A 156 2.55 -1.12 -13.49
CA ALA A 156 2.06 -0.04 -14.33
C ALA A 156 2.46 1.36 -13.82
N SER A 157 2.38 1.56 -12.49
CA SER A 157 2.71 2.83 -11.83
C SER A 157 4.03 2.78 -11.06
N GLY A 158 4.55 1.58 -10.77
CA GLY A 158 5.80 1.38 -10.06
C GLY A 158 5.97 -0.02 -9.49
N LEU A 159 7.06 -0.21 -8.73
CA LEU A 159 7.41 -1.48 -8.11
C LEU A 159 7.94 -1.24 -6.70
N ILE A 160 7.44 -1.98 -5.72
CA ILE A 160 7.97 -2.09 -4.37
C ILE A 160 8.63 -3.46 -4.23
N ASN A 161 9.93 -3.49 -3.98
CA ASN A 161 10.69 -4.72 -3.82
C ASN A 161 11.21 -4.84 -2.39
N LEU A 162 10.74 -5.86 -1.68
CA LEU A 162 11.17 -6.18 -0.32
C LEU A 162 12.28 -7.24 -0.41
N THR A 163 13.46 -6.91 0.08
CA THR A 163 14.55 -7.87 0.21
C THR A 163 14.64 -8.32 1.66
N THR A 164 14.53 -9.62 1.91
CA THR A 164 14.62 -10.18 3.25
C THR A 164 16.02 -10.68 3.55
N ARG A 165 16.42 -10.65 4.84
CA ARG A 165 17.73 -11.12 5.28
C ARG A 165 17.94 -12.58 4.90
N GLY A 166 19.12 -12.88 4.36
CA GLY A 166 19.49 -14.21 3.87
C GLY A 166 20.42 -14.96 4.79
N PRO A 167 20.79 -16.18 4.38
CA PRO A 167 21.90 -16.96 4.94
C PRO A 167 23.23 -16.19 4.89
N SER A 168 24.13 -16.49 5.81
CA SER A 168 25.46 -15.87 5.91
C SER A 168 26.53 -16.92 6.26
N ASP A 169 27.76 -16.64 5.88
CA ASP A 169 28.94 -17.47 6.17
C ASP A 169 29.47 -17.31 7.61
N THR A 170 28.97 -16.29 8.33
CA THR A 170 29.31 -16.03 9.73
C THR A 170 28.06 -16.04 10.59
N LEU A 171 28.20 -16.54 11.83
CA LEU A 171 27.10 -16.53 12.79
C LEU A 171 26.78 -15.09 13.18
N GLN A 172 25.56 -14.67 12.90
CA GLN A 172 25.03 -13.35 13.24
C GLN A 172 23.55 -13.42 13.57
N GLY A 173 23.08 -12.48 14.35
CA GLY A 173 21.67 -12.44 14.70
C GLY A 173 21.29 -11.21 15.51
N PHE A 174 20.00 -11.04 15.70
CA PHE A 174 19.46 -10.03 16.60
C PHE A 174 18.16 -10.49 17.24
N ALA A 175 17.85 -9.90 18.38
CA ALA A 175 16.54 -9.96 18.98
C ALA A 175 16.09 -8.54 19.32
N THR A 176 14.85 -8.22 18.99
CA THR A 176 14.23 -6.91 19.24
C THR A 176 12.91 -7.10 19.96
N THR A 177 12.65 -6.27 20.96
CA THR A 177 11.34 -6.13 21.57
C THR A 177 10.91 -4.67 21.60
N THR A 178 9.65 -4.40 21.28
CA THR A 178 9.03 -3.08 21.36
C THR A 178 7.80 -3.15 22.24
N LEU A 179 7.70 -2.23 23.18
CA LEU A 179 6.59 -2.08 24.11
C LEU A 179 6.09 -0.65 24.03
N THR A 180 4.78 -0.45 23.90
CA THR A 180 4.19 0.89 23.90
C THR A 180 3.22 1.10 25.06
N ARG A 181 2.93 2.36 25.33
CA ARG A 181 1.96 2.75 26.34
C ARG A 181 0.54 2.22 26.05
N ASP A 182 0.23 2.00 24.76
CA ASP A 182 -1.09 1.55 24.31
C ASP A 182 -1.19 0.02 24.25
N ASP A 183 -0.36 -0.68 25.06
CA ASP A 183 -0.29 -2.15 25.15
C ASP A 183 0.06 -2.85 23.82
N GLU A 184 0.80 -2.16 22.95
CA GLU A 184 1.40 -2.81 21.80
C GLU A 184 2.67 -3.55 22.23
N HIS A 185 2.79 -4.79 21.76
CA HIS A 185 3.94 -5.65 22.01
C HIS A 185 4.43 -6.20 20.69
N ARG A 186 5.72 -5.96 20.33
CA ARG A 186 6.37 -6.60 19.18
C ARG A 186 7.63 -7.29 19.61
N PHE A 187 7.82 -8.49 19.12
CA PHE A 187 9.01 -9.29 19.31
C PHE A 187 9.48 -9.81 17.95
N GLU A 188 10.77 -9.72 17.70
CA GLU A 188 11.40 -10.22 16.49
C GLU A 188 12.76 -10.82 16.83
N ILE A 189 13.08 -11.95 16.21
CA ILE A 189 14.38 -12.61 16.26
C ILE A 189 14.82 -12.96 14.86
N PHE A 190 16.08 -12.78 14.60
CA PHE A 190 16.77 -13.26 13.39
C PHE A 190 18.05 -13.95 13.77
N LEU A 191 18.33 -15.08 13.11
CA LEU A 191 19.57 -15.84 13.26
C LEU A 191 20.02 -16.31 11.88
N SER A 192 21.30 -16.17 11.58
CA SER A 192 21.91 -16.64 10.33
C SER A 192 23.33 -17.13 10.59
N GLY A 193 23.76 -18.14 9.83
CA GLY A 193 25.13 -18.66 9.93
C GLY A 193 25.34 -19.93 9.14
N PRO A 194 26.61 -20.44 9.14
CA PRO A 194 26.96 -21.69 8.47
C PRO A 194 26.41 -22.89 9.26
N LEU A 195 25.81 -23.82 8.55
CA LEU A 195 25.39 -25.13 9.07
C LEU A 195 26.44 -26.21 8.74
N SER A 196 27.18 -26.02 7.65
CA SER A 196 28.33 -26.79 7.21
C SER A 196 29.16 -25.97 6.23
N ASP A 197 30.30 -26.50 5.76
CA ASP A 197 31.16 -25.84 4.78
C ASP A 197 30.45 -25.42 3.48
N ARG A 198 29.33 -26.05 3.15
CA ARG A 198 28.56 -25.82 1.90
C ARG A 198 27.09 -25.49 2.13
N VAL A 199 26.67 -25.38 3.37
CA VAL A 199 25.27 -25.09 3.70
C VAL A 199 25.22 -23.95 4.70
N GLU A 200 24.51 -22.90 4.34
CA GLU A 200 24.20 -21.76 5.20
C GLU A 200 22.70 -21.71 5.46
N GLY A 201 22.32 -21.22 6.63
CA GLY A 201 20.92 -21.11 7.00
C GLY A 201 20.58 -19.77 7.64
N SER A 202 19.34 -19.34 7.46
CA SER A 202 18.78 -18.23 8.24
C SER A 202 17.36 -18.53 8.70
N LEU A 203 17.00 -17.97 9.85
CA LEU A 203 15.67 -18.07 10.45
C LEU A 203 15.26 -16.72 11.02
N SER A 204 14.09 -16.22 10.66
CA SER A 204 13.40 -15.13 11.34
C SER A 204 12.10 -15.64 11.94
N ALA A 205 11.76 -15.13 13.14
CA ALA A 205 10.46 -15.35 13.75
C ALA A 205 10.01 -14.06 14.45
N TYR A 206 8.74 -13.78 14.38
CA TYR A 206 8.17 -12.55 14.94
C TYR A 206 6.76 -12.76 15.46
N LYS A 207 6.42 -11.92 16.43
CA LYS A 207 5.06 -11.79 16.94
C LYS A 207 4.80 -10.34 17.30
N SER A 208 3.67 -9.81 16.90
CA SER A 208 3.23 -8.47 17.28
C SER A 208 1.75 -8.44 17.64
N THR A 209 1.41 -7.58 18.59
CA THR A 209 0.04 -7.13 18.83
C THR A 209 0.05 -5.62 18.68
N THR A 210 -0.75 -5.09 17.77
CA THR A 210 -0.91 -3.66 17.53
C THR A 210 -2.31 -3.23 17.98
N ARG A 211 -2.41 -2.14 18.72
CA ARG A 211 -3.69 -1.51 19.06
C ARG A 211 -3.90 -0.24 18.29
N TYR A 212 -5.06 -0.15 17.68
CA TYR A 212 -5.51 1.06 17.01
C TYR A 212 -6.24 1.99 17.97
N PRO A 213 -6.25 3.30 17.73
CA PRO A 213 -6.91 4.25 18.62
C PRO A 213 -8.44 4.19 18.57
N ILE A 214 -9.01 3.17 17.96
CA ILE A 214 -10.45 3.01 17.68
C ILE A 214 -11.10 2.23 18.81
N THR A 215 -12.25 2.72 19.32
CA THR A 215 -13.00 2.09 20.40
C THR A 215 -14.40 1.71 19.97
N ASN A 216 -14.83 0.50 20.26
CA ASN A 216 -16.22 0.08 20.17
C ASN A 216 -16.98 0.50 21.44
N LEU A 217 -17.85 1.48 21.35
CA LEU A 217 -18.61 1.98 22.50
C LEU A 217 -19.63 0.96 23.03
N ALA A 218 -20.05 -0.01 22.21
CA ALA A 218 -21.01 -1.04 22.64
C ALA A 218 -20.37 -2.09 23.55
N THR A 219 -19.10 -2.42 23.36
CA THR A 219 -18.38 -3.44 24.12
C THR A 219 -17.28 -2.88 25.03
N GLY A 220 -16.78 -1.68 24.73
CA GLY A 220 -15.61 -1.07 25.36
C GLY A 220 -14.27 -1.57 24.79
N ASP A 221 -14.28 -2.44 23.77
CA ASP A 221 -13.09 -3.02 23.19
C ASP A 221 -12.38 -2.06 22.24
N LYS A 222 -11.07 -2.21 22.14
CA LYS A 222 -10.23 -1.54 21.16
C LYS A 222 -10.07 -2.42 19.92
N THR A 223 -9.96 -1.78 18.73
CA THR A 223 -9.54 -2.47 17.52
C THR A 223 -8.08 -2.90 17.67
N THR A 224 -7.79 -4.18 17.40
CA THR A 224 -6.46 -4.77 17.54
C THR A 224 -6.08 -5.59 16.30
N GLN A 225 -4.78 -5.75 16.09
CA GLN A 225 -4.22 -6.65 15.10
C GLN A 225 -3.09 -7.46 15.72
N ASP A 226 -3.20 -8.78 15.64
CA ASP A 226 -2.18 -9.73 16.05
C ASP A 226 -1.53 -10.34 14.80
N VAL A 227 -0.20 -10.31 14.74
CA VAL A 227 0.59 -10.91 13.65
C VAL A 227 1.60 -11.87 14.25
N ALA A 228 1.73 -13.06 13.70
CA ALA A 228 2.77 -14.02 14.06
C ALA A 228 3.24 -14.77 12.83
N GLY A 229 4.55 -14.87 12.66
CA GLY A 229 5.10 -15.54 11.48
C GLY A 229 6.56 -15.90 11.62
N GLY A 230 7.06 -16.54 10.58
CA GLY A 230 8.46 -16.91 10.48
C GLY A 230 8.87 -17.23 9.06
N ARG A 231 10.16 -17.04 8.77
CA ARG A 231 10.79 -17.33 7.48
C ARG A 231 12.09 -18.06 7.71
N GLY A 232 12.28 -19.14 6.98
CA GLY A 232 13.54 -19.91 6.93
C GLY A 232 14.12 -19.90 5.52
N LYS A 233 15.43 -19.72 5.40
CA LYS A 233 16.17 -19.89 4.14
C LYS A 233 17.34 -20.86 4.34
N LEU A 234 17.59 -21.69 3.35
CA LEU A 234 18.75 -22.56 3.26
C LEU A 234 19.45 -22.34 1.93
N LEU A 235 20.72 -21.99 1.98
CA LEU A 235 21.59 -21.86 0.82
C LEU A 235 22.54 -23.06 0.76
N PHE A 236 22.49 -23.79 -0.33
CA PHE A 236 23.38 -24.91 -0.66
C PHE A 236 24.36 -24.44 -1.74
N LYS A 237 25.63 -24.39 -1.43
CA LYS A 237 26.75 -24.19 -2.38
C LYS A 237 27.09 -25.56 -2.99
N VAL A 238 26.30 -25.98 -4.01
CA VAL A 238 26.38 -27.31 -4.61
C VAL A 238 27.76 -27.53 -5.27
N THR A 239 28.20 -26.50 -5.99
CA THR A 239 29.57 -26.37 -6.50
C THR A 239 30.08 -24.98 -6.17
N ASP A 240 31.25 -24.59 -6.62
CA ASP A 240 31.78 -23.24 -6.44
C ASP A 240 31.01 -22.22 -7.32
N ASP A 241 30.31 -22.71 -8.35
CA ASP A 241 29.55 -21.87 -9.30
C ASP A 241 28.02 -22.05 -9.17
N LEU A 242 27.54 -23.14 -8.55
CA LEU A 242 26.12 -23.48 -8.46
C LEU A 242 25.58 -23.32 -7.03
N ASP A 243 24.70 -22.38 -6.85
CA ASP A 243 23.96 -22.13 -5.61
C ASP A 243 22.49 -22.54 -5.74
N VAL A 244 21.95 -23.14 -4.69
CA VAL A 244 20.54 -23.51 -4.58
C VAL A 244 20.01 -22.95 -3.28
N THR A 245 19.03 -22.06 -3.37
CA THR A 245 18.35 -21.47 -2.21
C THR A 245 16.94 -21.99 -2.09
N LEU A 246 16.60 -22.52 -0.93
CA LEU A 246 15.24 -22.86 -0.52
C LEU A 246 14.76 -21.81 0.47
N MET A 247 13.53 -21.34 0.31
CA MET A 247 12.87 -20.44 1.25
C MET A 247 11.47 -20.97 1.56
N ALA A 248 11.10 -20.89 2.83
CA ALA A 248 9.75 -21.13 3.30
C ALA A 248 9.34 -20.02 4.28
N HIS A 249 8.14 -19.53 4.15
CA HIS A 249 7.54 -18.52 5.01
C HIS A 249 6.10 -18.89 5.35
N SER A 250 5.68 -18.53 6.56
CA SER A 250 4.26 -18.55 6.94
C SER A 250 3.97 -17.44 7.94
N GLU A 251 2.82 -16.79 7.75
CA GLU A 251 2.31 -15.72 8.62
C GLU A 251 0.83 -15.95 8.92
N LEU A 252 0.41 -15.56 10.13
CA LEU A 252 -0.97 -15.45 10.54
C LEU A 252 -1.20 -14.04 11.07
N THR A 253 -2.13 -13.32 10.44
CA THR A 253 -2.64 -12.04 10.91
C THR A 253 -4.08 -12.21 11.36
N GLN A 254 -4.42 -11.68 12.54
CA GLN A 254 -5.76 -11.66 13.09
C GLN A 254 -6.11 -10.25 13.54
N GLY A 255 -7.08 -9.64 12.87
CA GLY A 255 -7.67 -8.35 13.24
C GLY A 255 -8.97 -8.55 14.00
N HIS A 256 -9.18 -7.79 15.05
CA HIS A 256 -10.40 -7.76 15.86
C HIS A 256 -10.97 -6.35 15.89
N GLY A 257 -12.28 -6.24 15.72
CA GLY A 257 -12.98 -4.98 15.70
C GLY A 257 -13.07 -4.39 14.28
N PHE A 258 -13.61 -3.20 14.21
CA PHE A 258 -13.85 -2.47 12.97
C PHE A 258 -12.82 -1.33 12.84
N ASN A 259 -12.38 -1.04 11.62
CA ASN A 259 -11.32 -0.05 11.37
C ASN A 259 -11.81 1.27 10.80
N PHE A 260 -13.13 1.38 10.54
CA PHE A 260 -13.74 2.61 10.07
C PHE A 260 -14.60 3.26 11.14
N VAL A 261 -14.65 4.58 11.10
CA VAL A 261 -15.48 5.42 11.98
C VAL A 261 -16.22 6.46 11.15
N TYR A 262 -17.41 6.87 11.57
CA TYR A 262 -18.11 7.92 10.84
C TYR A 262 -17.35 9.25 10.91
N SER A 263 -16.92 9.74 9.76
CA SER A 263 -16.19 11.01 9.61
C SER A 263 -17.12 12.19 9.31
N TYR A 264 -18.22 11.92 8.61
CA TYR A 264 -19.23 12.91 8.25
C TYR A 264 -20.59 12.27 7.99
N ILE A 265 -21.66 12.92 8.43
CA ILE A 265 -23.03 12.60 8.07
C ILE A 265 -23.75 13.91 7.78
N THR A 266 -24.50 13.97 6.69
CA THR A 266 -25.30 15.15 6.33
C THR A 266 -26.35 15.43 7.42
N PRO A 267 -26.36 16.63 8.05
CA PRO A 267 -27.32 16.95 9.10
C PRO A 267 -28.77 16.85 8.62
N GLY A 268 -29.61 16.13 9.36
CA GLY A 268 -31.04 15.98 9.08
C GLY A 268 -31.36 14.89 8.03
N HIS A 269 -30.36 14.14 7.56
CA HIS A 269 -30.55 12.96 6.70
C HIS A 269 -30.26 11.69 7.49
N ASP A 270 -31.12 10.72 7.29
CA ASP A 270 -31.04 9.42 7.96
C ASP A 270 -30.01 8.52 7.24
N LEU A 271 -29.28 7.75 8.03
CA LEU A 271 -28.33 6.76 7.49
C LEU A 271 -28.99 5.54 6.85
N LEU A 272 -30.31 5.44 6.98
CA LEU A 272 -31.06 4.25 6.59
C LEU A 272 -31.97 4.53 5.40
N PHE A 273 -31.82 3.62 4.43
CA PHE A 273 -32.75 3.33 3.35
C PHE A 273 -33.55 4.52 2.81
N THR A 274 -33.29 4.85 1.58
CA THR A 274 -34.25 5.54 0.78
C THR A 274 -35.44 4.65 0.54
N ALA A 275 -36.30 4.52 1.53
CA ALA A 275 -37.68 4.38 1.16
C ALA A 275 -38.09 5.65 0.40
N PRO A 276 -38.91 5.58 -0.68
CA PRO A 276 -39.54 6.76 -1.25
C PRO A 276 -40.09 7.62 -0.11
N PRO A 277 -40.13 8.97 -0.22
CA PRO A 277 -40.57 9.87 0.86
C PRO A 277 -41.91 9.52 1.52
N ALA A 278 -42.70 8.67 0.90
CA ALA A 278 -43.95 8.16 1.44
C ALA A 278 -43.78 7.08 2.54
N PHE A 279 -42.57 6.57 2.76
CA PHE A 279 -42.26 5.48 3.70
C PHE A 279 -41.17 5.86 4.74
N GLU A 280 -40.68 7.09 4.74
CA GLU A 280 -39.71 7.52 5.76
C GLU A 280 -40.41 7.66 7.13
N PRO A 281 -40.01 6.86 8.13
CA PRO A 281 -40.50 7.09 9.48
C PRO A 281 -39.95 8.42 10.01
N PRO A 282 -40.80 9.36 10.46
CA PRO A 282 -40.37 10.72 10.84
C PRO A 282 -39.56 10.79 12.15
N PHE A 283 -39.14 9.66 12.69
CA PHE A 283 -38.49 9.55 14.00
C PHE A 283 -37.03 9.07 13.94
N LEU A 284 -36.45 8.90 12.74
CA LEU A 284 -35.07 8.50 12.60
C LEU A 284 -34.16 9.74 12.63
N THR A 285 -33.52 9.97 13.75
CA THR A 285 -32.49 11.01 13.87
C THR A 285 -31.10 10.38 13.98
N PRO A 286 -30.05 11.06 13.51
CA PRO A 286 -28.68 10.56 13.65
C PRO A 286 -28.29 10.18 15.09
N ALA A 287 -28.91 10.83 16.10
CA ALA A 287 -28.67 10.52 17.52
C ALA A 287 -29.21 9.14 17.94
N ILE A 288 -30.26 8.64 17.29
CA ILE A 288 -30.79 7.27 17.53
C ILE A 288 -29.87 6.24 16.91
N LEU A 289 -29.34 6.57 15.72
CA LEU A 289 -28.50 5.69 14.93
C LEU A 289 -27.08 5.59 15.49
N LEU A 290 -26.57 6.65 16.13
CA LEU A 290 -25.19 6.75 16.63
C LEU A 290 -25.12 7.15 18.11
N PRO A 291 -25.61 6.32 19.04
CA PRO A 291 -25.64 6.69 20.46
C PRO A 291 -24.22 6.93 20.99
N GLY A 292 -23.93 8.18 21.38
CA GLY A 292 -22.64 8.60 21.91
C GLY A 292 -21.56 8.89 20.87
N ILE A 293 -21.84 8.75 19.57
CA ILE A 293 -20.88 9.05 18.49
C ILE A 293 -21.21 10.40 17.86
N THR A 294 -20.18 11.23 17.67
CA THR A 294 -20.27 12.48 16.91
C THR A 294 -19.37 12.37 15.66
N PRO A 295 -19.95 12.25 14.47
CA PRO A 295 -19.18 12.18 13.23
C PRO A 295 -18.30 13.41 13.07
N SER A 296 -17.01 13.19 12.87
CA SER A 296 -16.03 14.27 12.67
C SER A 296 -14.68 13.70 12.20
N SER A 297 -13.81 14.56 11.67
CA SER A 297 -12.43 14.20 11.33
C SER A 297 -11.56 13.77 12.53
N ASN A 298 -12.06 13.91 13.74
CA ASN A 298 -11.38 13.48 14.98
C ASN A 298 -12.09 12.31 15.67
N ASN A 299 -13.15 11.77 15.05
CA ASN A 299 -13.86 10.63 15.62
C ASN A 299 -12.95 9.39 15.63
N LEU A 300 -12.92 8.68 16.74
CA LEU A 300 -12.18 7.44 16.95
C LEU A 300 -13.08 6.35 17.54
N ASP A 301 -14.39 6.56 17.52
CA ASP A 301 -15.36 5.67 18.13
C ASP A 301 -16.35 5.13 17.10
N TYR A 302 -16.71 3.88 17.28
CA TYR A 302 -17.84 3.25 16.60
C TYR A 302 -18.67 2.48 17.65
N ALA A 303 -19.84 2.01 17.25
CA ALA A 303 -20.66 1.19 18.13
C ALA A 303 -21.21 -0.01 17.36
N SER A 304 -20.78 -1.22 17.71
CA SER A 304 -21.27 -2.46 17.11
C SER A 304 -21.40 -3.54 18.17
N PRO A 305 -22.55 -4.21 18.26
CA PRO A 305 -22.72 -5.38 19.10
C PRO A 305 -22.12 -6.65 18.46
N VAL A 306 -21.64 -6.59 17.23
CA VAL A 306 -21.05 -7.74 16.51
C VAL A 306 -19.65 -8.01 17.03
N THR A 307 -19.53 -8.97 17.91
CA THR A 307 -18.24 -9.36 18.53
C THR A 307 -17.36 -10.19 17.59
N SER A 308 -17.92 -10.73 16.49
CA SER A 308 -17.18 -11.48 15.48
C SER A 308 -16.59 -10.62 14.35
N ALA A 309 -16.79 -9.29 14.41
CA ALA A 309 -16.18 -8.40 13.42
C ALA A 309 -14.66 -8.46 13.49
N GLY A 310 -14.01 -8.64 12.35
CA GLY A 310 -12.57 -8.76 12.25
C GLY A 310 -12.14 -9.46 10.96
N ALA A 311 -10.85 -9.62 10.80
CA ALA A 311 -10.24 -10.28 9.66
C ALA A 311 -9.16 -11.28 10.11
N SER A 312 -9.02 -12.36 9.36
CA SER A 312 -7.93 -13.32 9.53
C SER A 312 -7.25 -13.56 8.18
N HIS A 313 -5.94 -13.38 8.12
CA HIS A 313 -5.11 -13.71 6.97
C HIS A 313 -4.12 -14.81 7.36
N ARG A 314 -3.97 -15.77 6.50
CA ARG A 314 -2.93 -16.79 6.62
C ARG A 314 -2.19 -16.90 5.31
N ASP A 315 -0.91 -16.54 5.36
CA ASP A 315 -0.01 -16.57 4.22
C ASP A 315 0.96 -17.72 4.37
N ALA A 316 1.26 -18.36 3.26
CA ALA A 316 2.31 -19.35 3.14
C ALA A 316 2.98 -19.20 1.78
N ASP A 317 4.31 -19.23 1.79
CA ASP A 317 5.06 -19.17 0.57
C ASP A 317 6.27 -20.11 0.63
N PHE A 318 6.59 -20.68 -0.51
CA PHE A 318 7.75 -21.53 -0.71
C PHE A 318 8.40 -21.14 -2.02
N SER A 319 9.74 -20.95 -2.01
CA SER A 319 10.47 -20.74 -3.25
C SER A 319 11.75 -21.56 -3.32
N LEU A 320 12.10 -21.91 -4.55
CA LEU A 320 13.34 -22.56 -4.96
C LEU A 320 14.03 -21.65 -5.97
N THR A 321 15.23 -21.17 -5.64
CA THR A 321 16.08 -20.42 -6.57
C THR A 321 17.33 -21.22 -6.85
N ILE A 322 17.63 -21.42 -8.12
CA ILE A 322 18.86 -22.06 -8.63
C ILE A 322 19.64 -21.00 -9.39
N GLU A 323 20.87 -20.74 -8.99
CA GLU A 323 21.76 -19.78 -9.65
C GLU A 323 23.07 -20.45 -10.04
N ASP A 324 23.39 -20.45 -11.35
CA ASP A 324 24.59 -21.02 -11.91
C ASP A 324 25.44 -19.91 -12.56
N ARG A 325 26.65 -19.72 -12.05
CA ARG A 325 27.66 -18.81 -12.57
C ARG A 325 28.42 -19.50 -13.70
N LEU A 326 27.94 -19.26 -14.91
CA LEU A 326 28.52 -19.85 -16.13
C LEU A 326 29.88 -19.24 -16.46
N GLY A 327 30.67 -19.95 -17.29
CA GLY A 327 31.92 -19.42 -17.79
C GLY A 327 31.77 -18.06 -18.49
N GLY A 328 32.78 -17.18 -18.37
CA GLY A 328 32.75 -15.84 -18.95
C GLY A 328 31.93 -14.80 -18.16
N GLY A 329 31.54 -15.11 -16.92
CA GLY A 329 30.82 -14.20 -16.02
C GLY A 329 29.31 -14.09 -16.29
N TYR A 330 28.73 -14.98 -17.07
CA TYR A 330 27.28 -15.08 -17.22
C TYR A 330 26.65 -15.77 -16.04
N THR A 331 25.40 -15.39 -15.70
CA THR A 331 24.62 -16.04 -14.67
C THR A 331 23.30 -16.55 -15.24
N LEU A 332 23.01 -17.82 -15.05
CA LEU A 332 21.70 -18.41 -15.32
C LEU A 332 20.98 -18.59 -14.00
N ALA A 333 19.77 -18.09 -13.88
CA ALA A 333 18.97 -18.24 -12.67
C ALA A 333 17.55 -18.71 -13.00
N SER A 334 17.04 -19.65 -12.20
CA SER A 334 15.65 -20.11 -12.23
C SER A 334 15.06 -19.89 -10.83
N THR A 335 13.84 -19.34 -10.77
CA THR A 335 13.11 -19.16 -9.50
C THR A 335 11.70 -19.69 -9.69
N THR A 336 11.39 -20.78 -8.98
CA THR A 336 10.03 -21.35 -8.88
C THR A 336 9.45 -20.95 -7.55
N ALA A 337 8.23 -20.43 -7.51
CA ALA A 337 7.56 -20.07 -6.26
C ALA A 337 6.10 -20.56 -6.25
N PHE A 338 5.67 -21.03 -5.09
CA PHE A 338 4.28 -21.33 -4.77
C PHE A 338 3.85 -20.49 -3.57
N GLN A 339 2.78 -19.72 -3.75
CA GLN A 339 2.24 -18.83 -2.73
C GLN A 339 0.76 -19.12 -2.51
N GLN A 340 0.33 -19.07 -1.26
CA GLN A 340 -1.07 -19.22 -0.88
C GLN A 340 -1.42 -18.19 0.19
N GLU A 341 -2.50 -17.47 -0.06
CA GLU A 341 -3.17 -16.61 0.92
C GLU A 341 -4.57 -17.15 1.20
N LYS A 342 -4.94 -17.18 2.47
CA LYS A 342 -6.31 -17.44 2.90
C LYS A 342 -6.76 -16.27 3.75
N GLN A 343 -7.82 -15.62 3.30
CA GLN A 343 -8.44 -14.51 4.00
C GLN A 343 -9.84 -14.91 4.42
N ALA A 344 -10.20 -14.58 5.66
CA ALA A 344 -11.57 -14.61 6.14
C ALA A 344 -11.85 -13.31 6.87
N GLN A 345 -12.93 -12.65 6.52
CA GLN A 345 -13.31 -11.36 7.09
C GLN A 345 -14.79 -11.35 7.39
N THR A 346 -15.14 -10.72 8.50
CA THR A 346 -16.52 -10.41 8.86
C THR A 346 -16.57 -8.95 9.30
N GLN A 347 -17.44 -8.19 8.67
CA GLN A 347 -17.67 -6.78 8.97
C GLN A 347 -19.11 -6.59 9.41
N ASP A 348 -19.33 -5.69 10.34
CA ASP A 348 -20.62 -5.07 10.58
C ASP A 348 -20.76 -3.88 9.64
N LEU A 349 -21.50 -4.05 8.56
CA LEU A 349 -21.71 -3.00 7.55
C LEU A 349 -22.37 -1.75 8.13
N PHE A 350 -23.16 -1.93 9.19
CA PHE A 350 -23.89 -0.84 9.80
C PHE A 350 -23.90 -1.04 11.32
N ALA A 351 -22.82 -0.60 11.95
CA ALA A 351 -22.76 -0.50 13.41
C ALA A 351 -24.02 0.17 14.01
N VAL A 352 -24.75 0.87 13.17
CA VAL A 352 -25.93 1.66 13.47
C VAL A 352 -27.22 0.86 13.39
N ASP A 353 -27.39 -0.01 12.39
CA ASP A 353 -28.66 -0.70 12.13
C ASP A 353 -29.08 -1.64 13.26
N ASN A 354 -28.12 -2.27 13.90
CA ASN A 354 -28.39 -3.15 15.02
C ASN A 354 -28.97 -2.40 16.22
N PHE A 355 -28.55 -1.18 16.46
CA PHE A 355 -29.17 -0.32 17.48
C PHE A 355 -30.54 0.19 17.04
N PHE A 356 -30.70 0.50 15.78
CA PHE A 356 -31.95 0.99 15.21
C PHE A 356 -33.07 -0.04 15.36
N TRP A 357 -32.90 -1.25 14.83
CA TRP A 357 -33.90 -2.29 14.94
C TRP A 357 -34.18 -2.70 16.39
N ASN A 358 -33.16 -2.74 17.24
CA ASN A 358 -33.35 -2.99 18.65
C ASN A 358 -34.07 -1.84 19.36
N SER A 359 -33.89 -0.59 18.95
CA SER A 359 -34.58 0.56 19.54
C SER A 359 -36.05 0.68 19.11
N LEU A 360 -36.36 0.38 17.84
CA LEU A 360 -37.74 0.36 17.31
C LEU A 360 -38.58 -0.72 17.93
N THR A 361 -37.96 -1.84 18.30
CA THR A 361 -38.68 -3.06 18.66
C THR A 361 -38.57 -3.41 20.11
N GLY A 362 -37.97 -2.57 20.92
CA GLY A 362 -37.80 -2.77 22.36
C GLY A 362 -37.08 -4.09 22.67
N ASN A 363 -36.03 -4.44 21.94
CA ASN A 363 -35.28 -5.69 22.03
C ASN A 363 -36.02 -6.98 21.67
N ASN A 364 -37.17 -6.91 21.03
CA ASN A 364 -38.02 -8.08 20.75
C ASN A 364 -38.55 -8.12 19.30
N VAL A 365 -37.74 -7.90 18.29
CA VAL A 365 -38.17 -8.21 16.91
C VAL A 365 -38.17 -9.71 16.76
N HIS A 366 -39.36 -10.26 16.77
CA HIS A 366 -39.64 -11.63 16.41
C HIS A 366 -40.14 -11.67 14.95
N ILE A 367 -39.27 -12.12 14.03
CA ILE A 367 -39.75 -12.49 12.68
C ILE A 367 -40.34 -13.89 12.81
N PRO A 368 -41.65 -14.06 12.48
CA PRO A 368 -42.29 -15.38 12.51
C PRO A 368 -41.53 -16.35 11.58
N GLY A 369 -41.02 -17.46 12.17
CA GLY A 369 -40.36 -18.53 11.42
C GLY A 369 -38.80 -18.50 11.49
N HIS A 370 -38.20 -17.48 12.12
CA HIS A 370 -36.79 -17.47 12.37
C HIS A 370 -36.52 -17.43 13.89
N PRO A 371 -35.60 -18.27 14.40
CA PRO A 371 -35.18 -18.14 15.82
C PRO A 371 -34.59 -16.73 16.01
N LEU A 372 -34.80 -16.19 17.22
CA LEU A 372 -34.31 -14.88 17.67
C LEU A 372 -32.80 -14.72 17.44
N ALA A 373 -32.40 -14.53 16.19
CA ALA A 373 -31.09 -13.97 15.90
C ALA A 373 -31.27 -12.45 15.89
N PRO A 374 -30.49 -11.69 16.65
CA PRO A 374 -30.42 -10.27 16.43
C PRO A 374 -30.14 -10.05 14.94
N PHE A 375 -30.84 -9.11 14.31
CA PHE A 375 -30.57 -8.74 12.93
C PHE A 375 -29.14 -8.14 12.90
N PHE A 376 -28.17 -8.94 12.47
CA PHE A 376 -26.84 -8.49 12.23
C PHE A 376 -26.72 -8.20 10.76
N ASN A 377 -26.40 -6.96 10.44
CA ASN A 377 -26.08 -6.53 9.11
C ASN A 377 -24.62 -6.81 8.86
N THR A 378 -24.30 -8.05 8.62
CA THR A 378 -22.93 -8.51 8.45
C THR A 378 -22.59 -8.79 7.00
N GLN A 379 -21.40 -8.43 6.65
CA GLN A 379 -20.73 -8.84 5.43
C GLN A 379 -19.61 -9.80 5.80
N SER A 380 -19.59 -10.97 5.19
CA SER A 380 -18.54 -11.96 5.37
C SER A 380 -17.93 -12.31 4.03
N GLN A 381 -16.62 -12.41 3.98
CA GLN A 381 -15.84 -12.79 2.81
C GLN A 381 -14.86 -13.87 3.22
N VAL A 382 -14.76 -14.90 2.43
CA VAL A 382 -13.71 -15.92 2.53
C VAL A 382 -13.06 -16.04 1.16
N SER A 383 -11.78 -15.79 1.10
CA SER A 383 -11.00 -15.87 -0.14
C SER A 383 -9.79 -16.76 0.04
N THR A 384 -9.46 -17.53 -0.98
CA THR A 384 -8.20 -18.28 -1.10
C THR A 384 -7.54 -17.93 -2.41
N VAL A 385 -6.38 -17.31 -2.35
CA VAL A 385 -5.54 -17.01 -3.51
C VAL A 385 -4.41 -18.01 -3.55
N LYS A 386 -4.16 -18.61 -4.72
CA LYS A 386 -3.02 -19.50 -4.97
C LYS A 386 -2.29 -19.00 -6.21
N GLN A 387 -0.98 -18.92 -6.13
CA GLN A 387 -0.13 -18.57 -7.26
C GLN A 387 1.02 -19.53 -7.38
N LEU A 388 1.22 -20.05 -8.59
CA LEU A 388 2.45 -20.70 -9.02
C LEU A 388 3.16 -19.76 -10.00
N SER A 389 4.44 -19.52 -9.78
CA SER A 389 5.24 -18.71 -10.74
C SER A 389 6.59 -19.36 -10.99
N GLU A 390 7.10 -19.12 -12.20
CA GLU A 390 8.43 -19.57 -12.65
C GLU A 390 9.08 -18.42 -13.42
N GLU A 391 10.33 -18.12 -13.08
CA GLU A 391 11.16 -17.20 -13.83
C GLU A 391 12.48 -17.85 -14.19
N LEU A 392 12.81 -17.88 -15.47
CA LEU A 392 14.12 -18.25 -15.99
C LEU A 392 14.79 -17.02 -16.58
N LYS A 393 16.00 -16.68 -16.12
CA LYS A 393 16.74 -15.51 -16.62
C LYS A 393 18.21 -15.84 -16.87
N LEU A 394 18.76 -15.22 -17.90
CA LEU A 394 20.19 -15.24 -18.24
C LEU A 394 20.72 -13.81 -18.21
N VAL A 395 21.78 -13.58 -17.44
CA VAL A 395 22.38 -12.27 -17.21
C VAL A 395 23.82 -12.26 -17.70
N SER A 396 24.19 -11.26 -18.51
CA SER A 396 25.56 -11.04 -18.94
C SER A 396 26.37 -10.27 -17.88
N PRO A 397 27.71 -10.32 -17.92
CA PRO A 397 28.55 -9.43 -17.12
C PRO A 397 28.22 -7.96 -17.35
N THR A 398 28.35 -7.11 -16.31
CA THR A 398 28.03 -5.67 -16.37
C THR A 398 29.18 -4.79 -16.85
N ASP A 399 30.39 -5.31 -16.85
CA ASP A 399 31.62 -4.64 -17.28
C ASP A 399 31.77 -4.59 -18.80
N LEU A 400 30.99 -5.38 -19.55
CA LEU A 400 30.99 -5.39 -21.00
C LEU A 400 30.48 -4.06 -21.59
N PRO A 401 31.01 -3.65 -22.77
CA PRO A 401 30.46 -2.50 -23.50
C PRO A 401 28.97 -2.68 -23.87
N PHE A 402 28.53 -3.93 -24.04
CA PHE A 402 27.15 -4.31 -24.26
C PHE A 402 26.80 -5.38 -23.21
N SER A 403 26.12 -4.99 -22.16
CA SER A 403 25.59 -5.88 -21.15
C SER A 403 24.08 -6.04 -21.34
N TRP A 404 23.55 -7.23 -21.01
CA TRP A 404 22.15 -7.53 -21.20
C TRP A 404 21.64 -8.57 -20.19
N LEU A 405 20.36 -8.64 -20.04
CA LEU A 405 19.64 -9.74 -19.42
C LEU A 405 18.44 -10.11 -20.30
N ALA A 406 18.09 -11.38 -20.31
CA ALA A 406 16.88 -11.87 -20.96
C ALA A 406 16.25 -12.95 -20.08
N GLY A 407 14.92 -13.05 -20.15
CA GLY A 407 14.22 -14.06 -19.38
C GLY A 407 12.83 -14.37 -19.89
N ALA A 408 12.31 -15.47 -19.33
CA ALA A 408 10.93 -15.91 -19.50
C ALA A 408 10.27 -15.98 -18.13
N PHE A 409 9.00 -15.60 -18.08
CA PHE A 409 8.21 -15.63 -16.85
C PHE A 409 6.86 -16.29 -17.13
N TYR A 410 6.43 -17.12 -16.19
CA TYR A 410 5.11 -17.71 -16.16
C TYR A 410 4.47 -17.50 -14.78
N SER A 411 3.17 -17.22 -14.75
CA SER A 411 2.39 -17.32 -13.52
C SER A 411 0.99 -17.84 -13.79
N ASP A 412 0.45 -18.56 -12.82
CA ASP A 412 -0.92 -19.08 -12.76
C ASP A 412 -1.49 -18.69 -11.40
N THR A 413 -2.44 -17.76 -11.40
CA THR A 413 -3.08 -17.21 -10.21
C THR A 413 -4.55 -17.55 -10.22
N ASN A 414 -4.99 -18.33 -9.25
CA ASN A 414 -6.36 -18.72 -9.03
C ASN A 414 -6.88 -18.11 -7.73
N VAL A 415 -8.05 -17.50 -7.79
CA VAL A 415 -8.75 -16.96 -6.62
C VAL A 415 -10.06 -17.72 -6.46
N ASP A 416 -10.37 -18.17 -5.27
CA ASP A 416 -11.62 -18.84 -4.89
C ASP A 416 -12.24 -18.01 -3.77
N GLU A 417 -13.30 -17.27 -4.08
CA GLU A 417 -13.92 -16.33 -3.15
C GLU A 417 -15.41 -16.60 -2.97
N THR A 418 -15.85 -16.57 -1.72
CA THR A 418 -17.25 -16.54 -1.33
C THR A 418 -17.52 -15.27 -0.54
N TYR A 419 -18.50 -14.51 -0.98
CA TYR A 419 -18.95 -13.27 -0.39
C TYR A 419 -20.42 -13.39 0.03
N ILE A 420 -20.70 -13.14 1.29
CA ILE A 420 -22.05 -13.20 1.86
C ILE A 420 -22.36 -11.86 2.52
N ARG A 421 -23.45 -11.24 2.08
CA ARG A 421 -24.01 -10.05 2.71
C ARG A 421 -25.38 -10.39 3.29
N SER A 422 -25.52 -10.21 4.59
CA SER A 422 -26.79 -10.36 5.29
C SER A 422 -27.34 -8.97 5.60
N LEU A 423 -28.10 -8.41 4.68
CA LEU A 423 -28.73 -7.10 4.75
C LEU A 423 -30.25 -7.32 4.82
N PRO A 424 -30.90 -7.37 6.00
CA PRO A 424 -32.35 -7.21 5.97
C PRO A 424 -32.71 -5.79 5.44
N PRO A 425 -33.53 -5.65 4.40
CA PRO A 425 -34.29 -6.71 3.73
C PRO A 425 -33.55 -7.45 2.61
N ALA A 426 -32.28 -7.17 2.32
CA ALA A 426 -31.53 -7.78 1.22
C ALA A 426 -30.51 -8.81 1.72
N GLY A 427 -30.35 -9.90 0.98
CA GLY A 427 -29.30 -10.90 1.20
C GLY A 427 -28.59 -11.22 -0.12
N LEU A 428 -27.27 -11.36 -0.09
CA LEU A 428 -26.45 -11.72 -1.23
C LEU A 428 -25.51 -12.85 -0.83
N ASP A 429 -25.43 -13.90 -1.63
CA ASP A 429 -24.47 -15.01 -1.52
C ASP A 429 -23.86 -15.23 -2.91
N VAL A 430 -22.60 -14.88 -3.05
CA VAL A 430 -21.84 -14.95 -4.31
C VAL A 430 -20.61 -15.80 -4.12
N HIS A 431 -20.37 -16.69 -5.09
CA HIS A 431 -19.14 -17.42 -5.23
C HIS A 431 -18.51 -17.09 -6.58
N VAL A 432 -17.27 -16.61 -6.56
CA VAL A 432 -16.56 -16.21 -7.76
C VAL A 432 -15.16 -16.81 -7.80
N VAL A 433 -14.77 -17.31 -8.98
CA VAL A 433 -13.46 -17.93 -9.20
C VAL A 433 -12.82 -17.33 -10.45
N PRO A 434 -12.10 -16.21 -10.34
CA PRO A 434 -11.23 -15.73 -11.40
C PRO A 434 -9.92 -16.54 -11.43
N ASP A 435 -9.45 -16.79 -12.65
CA ASP A 435 -8.18 -17.44 -12.96
C ASP A 435 -7.41 -16.58 -13.95
N THR A 436 -6.14 -16.36 -13.70
CA THR A 436 -5.26 -15.53 -14.53
C THR A 436 -3.96 -16.25 -14.83
N LYS A 437 -3.65 -16.43 -16.12
CA LYS A 437 -2.36 -16.99 -16.59
C LYS A 437 -1.61 -15.95 -17.38
N THR A 438 -0.33 -15.81 -17.05
CA THR A 438 0.58 -14.87 -17.71
C THR A 438 1.78 -15.61 -18.25
N TYR A 439 2.14 -15.31 -19.51
CA TYR A 439 3.33 -15.84 -20.20
C TYR A 439 4.09 -14.68 -20.78
N ASP A 440 5.34 -14.49 -20.35
CA ASP A 440 6.13 -13.35 -20.77
C ASP A 440 7.52 -13.75 -21.26
N LEU A 441 7.99 -12.97 -22.24
CA LEU A 441 9.38 -12.96 -22.66
C LEU A 441 9.90 -11.54 -22.54
N TYR A 442 11.05 -11.33 -21.92
CA TYR A 442 11.61 -10.01 -21.73
C TYR A 442 13.12 -9.97 -21.94
N ALA A 443 13.62 -8.81 -22.34
CA ALA A 443 15.03 -8.54 -22.41
C ALA A 443 15.29 -7.07 -22.07
N ARG A 444 16.44 -6.80 -21.47
CA ARG A 444 16.96 -5.46 -21.23
C ARG A 444 18.44 -5.41 -21.55
N SER A 445 18.91 -4.32 -22.18
CA SER A 445 20.32 -4.14 -22.49
C SER A 445 20.82 -2.76 -22.10
N THR A 446 22.11 -2.66 -21.83
CA THR A 446 22.85 -1.41 -21.65
C THR A 446 24.03 -1.41 -22.61
N TRP A 447 24.01 -0.49 -23.54
CA TRP A 447 25.07 -0.32 -24.52
C TRP A 447 25.88 0.96 -24.23
N LYS A 448 27.14 0.78 -23.79
CA LYS A 448 28.10 1.85 -23.55
C LYS A 448 28.75 2.21 -24.91
N PHE A 449 28.08 3.04 -25.73
CA PHE A 449 28.56 3.40 -27.05
C PHE A 449 29.60 4.54 -27.08
N ALA A 450 29.75 5.22 -25.94
CA ALA A 450 30.83 6.16 -25.67
C ALA A 450 31.30 6.02 -24.20
N PRO A 451 32.50 6.50 -23.84
CA PRO A 451 33.04 6.31 -22.50
C PRO A 451 32.13 6.77 -21.37
N ALA A 452 31.38 7.86 -21.58
CA ALA A 452 30.50 8.45 -20.56
C ALA A 452 29.00 8.32 -20.92
N THR A 453 28.64 7.66 -22.05
CA THR A 453 27.27 7.64 -22.54
C THR A 453 26.81 6.21 -22.79
N SER A 454 25.64 5.87 -22.25
CA SER A 454 25.02 4.56 -22.41
C SER A 454 23.59 4.69 -22.87
N LEU A 455 23.19 3.79 -23.77
CA LEU A 455 21.81 3.58 -24.17
C LEU A 455 21.29 2.36 -23.40
N VAL A 456 20.19 2.54 -22.69
CA VAL A 456 19.45 1.46 -22.01
C VAL A 456 18.19 1.18 -22.81
N THR A 457 17.90 -0.09 -23.09
CA THR A 457 16.68 -0.48 -23.81
C THR A 457 16.10 -1.73 -23.16
N GLY A 458 14.80 -1.75 -23.04
CA GLY A 458 14.06 -2.88 -22.52
C GLY A 458 12.83 -3.19 -23.37
N LEU A 459 12.50 -4.46 -23.49
CA LEU A 459 11.32 -4.93 -24.19
C LEU A 459 10.73 -6.14 -23.47
N ARG A 460 9.40 -6.18 -23.34
CA ARG A 460 8.65 -7.33 -22.83
C ARG A 460 7.45 -7.60 -23.71
N PHE A 461 7.29 -8.84 -24.10
CA PHE A 461 6.09 -9.40 -24.66
C PHE A 461 5.32 -10.10 -23.57
N ASN A 462 4.04 -9.77 -23.42
CA ASN A 462 3.15 -10.34 -22.45
C ASN A 462 1.97 -11.00 -23.17
N HIS A 463 1.58 -12.19 -22.71
CA HIS A 463 0.34 -12.85 -23.07
C HIS A 463 -0.44 -13.15 -21.79
N ASP A 464 -1.56 -12.47 -21.59
CA ASP A 464 -2.45 -12.66 -20.45
C ASP A 464 -3.70 -13.39 -20.91
N ALA A 465 -4.08 -14.42 -20.15
CA ALA A 465 -5.35 -15.13 -20.29
C ALA A 465 -6.10 -15.05 -18.96
N ILE A 466 -7.31 -14.52 -19.00
CA ILE A 466 -8.17 -14.34 -17.83
C ILE A 466 -9.47 -15.10 -18.07
N SER A 467 -9.98 -15.76 -17.04
CA SER A 467 -11.29 -16.39 -17.05
C SER A 467 -11.96 -16.23 -15.68
N TYR A 468 -13.27 -16.37 -15.64
CA TYR A 468 -14.01 -16.35 -14.39
C TYR A 468 -15.20 -17.32 -14.46
N THR A 469 -15.59 -17.80 -13.29
CA THR A 469 -16.93 -18.34 -13.01
C THR A 469 -17.54 -17.51 -11.90
N TYR A 470 -18.81 -17.19 -12.02
CA TYR A 470 -19.59 -16.38 -11.10
C TYR A 470 -20.93 -17.06 -10.83
N ASP A 471 -21.18 -17.41 -9.58
CA ASP A 471 -22.36 -18.10 -9.11
C ASP A 471 -23.02 -17.25 -7.99
N GLU A 472 -24.05 -16.50 -8.37
CA GLU A 472 -24.88 -15.76 -7.42
C GLU A 472 -26.01 -16.66 -6.96
N ARG A 473 -25.84 -17.29 -5.81
CA ARG A 473 -26.71 -18.32 -5.28
C ARG A 473 -28.01 -17.76 -4.74
N THR A 474 -27.95 -16.54 -4.20
CA THR A 474 -29.11 -15.88 -3.60
C THR A 474 -28.96 -14.37 -3.72
N ASN A 475 -29.98 -13.73 -4.29
CA ASN A 475 -30.20 -12.30 -4.20
C ASN A 475 -31.66 -12.09 -3.79
N VAL A 476 -31.89 -11.74 -2.52
CA VAL A 476 -33.26 -11.61 -1.97
C VAL A 476 -33.40 -10.23 -1.37
N VAL A 477 -34.35 -9.46 -1.85
CA VAL A 477 -34.81 -8.23 -1.21
C VAL A 477 -36.10 -8.51 -0.47
N ARG A 478 -36.07 -8.52 0.87
CA ARG A 478 -37.22 -8.73 1.73
C ARG A 478 -37.61 -7.43 2.40
N PHE A 479 -38.72 -6.86 2.01
CA PHE A 479 -39.18 -5.62 2.61
C PHE A 479 -39.76 -5.79 4.02
N GLY A 480 -40.12 -7.02 4.43
CA GLY A 480 -40.70 -7.28 5.77
C GLY A 480 -41.99 -6.51 6.07
N VAL A 481 -42.55 -5.86 5.07
CA VAL A 481 -43.77 -5.06 5.18
C VAL A 481 -44.97 -5.88 4.74
N PRO A 482 -46.01 -6.07 5.56
CA PRO A 482 -47.19 -6.77 5.14
C PRO A 482 -47.79 -6.18 3.85
N GLY A 483 -47.85 -6.99 2.81
CA GLY A 483 -48.40 -6.57 1.51
C GLY A 483 -47.40 -6.16 0.43
N LEU A 484 -46.10 -6.06 0.76
CA LEU A 484 -45.05 -5.98 -0.26
C LEU A 484 -44.43 -7.37 -0.48
N PRO A 485 -44.43 -7.88 -1.73
CA PRO A 485 -43.80 -9.15 -2.02
C PRO A 485 -42.28 -9.07 -1.85
N ASP A 486 -41.65 -10.14 -1.36
CA ASP A 486 -40.23 -10.32 -1.46
C ASP A 486 -39.82 -10.35 -2.93
N ILE A 487 -38.81 -9.59 -3.30
CA ILE A 487 -38.19 -9.71 -4.63
C ILE A 487 -37.06 -10.73 -4.44
N ILE A 488 -37.20 -11.87 -5.10
CA ILE A 488 -36.18 -12.90 -5.17
C ILE A 488 -35.61 -12.86 -6.57
N GLU A 489 -34.37 -12.45 -6.71
CA GLU A 489 -33.66 -12.52 -7.98
C GLU A 489 -32.60 -13.62 -7.90
N GLY A 490 -32.45 -14.34 -9.00
CA GLY A 490 -31.52 -15.47 -9.10
C GLY A 490 -32.10 -16.82 -8.73
N PRO A 491 -31.24 -17.88 -8.65
CA PRO A 491 -29.79 -17.82 -8.83
C PRO A 491 -29.36 -17.40 -10.24
N PHE A 492 -28.27 -16.67 -10.32
CA PHE A 492 -27.65 -16.29 -11.59
C PHE A 492 -26.26 -16.92 -11.70
N PHE A 493 -25.96 -17.41 -12.92
CA PHE A 493 -24.66 -17.96 -13.25
C PHE A 493 -24.07 -17.24 -14.45
N SER A 494 -22.82 -16.85 -14.35
CA SER A 494 -22.05 -16.22 -15.43
C SER A 494 -20.66 -16.83 -15.51
N SER A 495 -20.13 -16.92 -16.72
CA SER A 495 -18.73 -17.31 -16.94
C SER A 495 -18.22 -16.69 -18.24
N GLY A 496 -16.93 -16.44 -18.28
CA GLY A 496 -16.31 -15.88 -19.48
C GLY A 496 -14.80 -16.06 -19.45
N SER A 497 -14.20 -15.82 -20.61
CA SER A 497 -12.75 -15.82 -20.76
C SER A 497 -12.33 -14.82 -21.81
N SER A 498 -11.16 -14.22 -21.61
CA SER A 498 -10.52 -13.31 -22.57
C SER A 498 -9.02 -13.51 -22.55
N SER A 499 -8.35 -13.26 -23.66
CA SER A 499 -6.90 -13.26 -23.70
C SER A 499 -6.39 -12.13 -24.59
N GLY A 500 -5.19 -11.64 -24.30
CA GLY A 500 -4.59 -10.53 -25.05
C GLY A 500 -3.08 -10.57 -25.04
N ASN A 501 -2.51 -9.97 -26.08
CA ASN A 501 -1.08 -9.76 -26.17
C ASN A 501 -0.77 -8.28 -25.96
N THR A 502 0.32 -8.00 -25.26
CA THR A 502 0.79 -6.62 -25.07
C THR A 502 2.31 -6.58 -25.16
N VAL A 503 2.81 -5.55 -25.84
CA VAL A 503 4.25 -5.26 -25.89
C VAL A 503 4.48 -3.96 -25.13
N VAL A 504 5.38 -4.01 -24.16
CA VAL A 504 5.83 -2.87 -23.36
C VAL A 504 7.35 -2.77 -23.41
N GLY A 505 7.88 -1.63 -23.02
CA GLY A 505 9.33 -1.45 -23.05
C GLY A 505 9.76 -0.09 -22.52
N ASP A 506 11.07 0.06 -22.42
CA ASP A 506 11.71 1.30 -22.03
C ASP A 506 12.93 1.60 -22.92
N VAL A 507 13.21 2.88 -23.09
CA VAL A 507 14.43 3.38 -23.68
C VAL A 507 14.94 4.56 -22.88
N GLY A 508 16.23 4.54 -22.54
CA GLY A 508 16.85 5.58 -21.73
C GLY A 508 18.26 5.91 -22.23
N LEU A 509 18.60 7.18 -22.17
CA LEU A 509 19.96 7.66 -22.37
C LEU A 509 20.54 8.04 -21.02
N LYS A 510 21.68 7.46 -20.67
CA LYS A 510 22.45 7.77 -19.46
C LYS A 510 23.72 8.50 -19.84
N GLN A 511 24.00 9.63 -19.22
CA GLN A 511 25.22 10.42 -19.39
C GLN A 511 25.94 10.56 -18.06
N GLN A 512 27.18 10.07 -18.00
CA GLN A 512 28.06 10.32 -16.86
C GLN A 512 28.75 11.68 -17.07
N PHE A 513 28.48 12.65 -16.18
CA PHE A 513 29.06 13.98 -16.24
C PHE A 513 30.40 14.06 -15.49
N ALA A 514 30.50 13.26 -14.42
CA ALA A 514 31.71 13.04 -13.63
C ALA A 514 31.64 11.64 -13.01
N ASP A 515 32.70 11.11 -12.43
CA ASP A 515 32.73 9.77 -11.85
C ASP A 515 31.63 9.54 -10.80
N ASN A 516 31.16 10.60 -10.18
CA ASN A 516 30.19 10.59 -9.09
C ASN A 516 28.86 11.29 -9.45
N VAL A 517 28.64 11.72 -10.70
CA VAL A 517 27.41 12.44 -11.13
C VAL A 517 26.93 11.93 -12.49
N MET A 518 25.71 11.44 -12.52
CA MET A 518 25.05 11.05 -13.76
C MET A 518 23.73 11.78 -13.98
N GLY A 519 23.37 11.96 -15.24
CA GLY A 519 22.03 12.36 -15.64
C GLY A 519 21.44 11.37 -16.61
N TYR A 520 20.12 11.35 -16.69
CA TYR A 520 19.41 10.45 -17.59
C TYR A 520 18.11 11.05 -18.11
N VAL A 521 17.66 10.53 -19.24
CA VAL A 521 16.30 10.69 -19.76
C VAL A 521 15.79 9.33 -20.14
N THR A 522 14.56 9.00 -19.73
CA THR A 522 13.91 7.73 -20.05
C THR A 522 12.51 7.96 -20.59
N TYR A 523 12.11 7.12 -21.53
CA TYR A 523 10.74 6.89 -21.93
C TYR A 523 10.40 5.44 -21.57
N SER A 524 9.29 5.22 -20.90
CA SER A 524 8.80 3.90 -20.52
C SER A 524 7.32 3.75 -20.88
N ARG A 525 6.97 2.56 -21.35
CA ARG A 525 5.60 2.16 -21.60
C ARG A 525 5.24 0.99 -20.73
N GLY A 526 4.13 1.15 -19.97
CA GLY A 526 3.53 0.14 -19.12
C GLY A 526 2.11 -0.19 -19.55
N TYR A 527 1.48 -1.14 -18.85
CA TYR A 527 0.08 -1.50 -19.04
C TYR A 527 -0.48 -2.15 -17.75
N SER A 528 -1.82 -2.06 -17.60
CA SER A 528 -2.62 -2.96 -16.77
C SER A 528 -3.47 -3.83 -17.68
N PRO A 529 -3.57 -5.15 -17.44
CA PRO A 529 -4.34 -6.05 -18.30
C PRO A 529 -5.84 -5.75 -18.24
N ALA A 530 -6.61 -6.30 -19.19
CA ALA A 530 -8.05 -6.34 -19.09
C ALA A 530 -8.48 -7.11 -17.84
N ALA A 531 -9.64 -6.75 -17.29
CA ALA A 531 -10.19 -7.38 -16.10
C ALA A 531 -11.71 -7.56 -16.22
N TYR A 532 -12.28 -8.49 -15.46
CA TYR A 532 -13.71 -8.63 -15.32
C TYR A 532 -14.20 -7.96 -14.03
N ASN A 533 -15.36 -7.30 -14.11
CA ASN A 533 -16.02 -6.74 -12.92
C ASN A 533 -16.74 -7.85 -12.13
N THR A 534 -15.98 -8.58 -11.33
CA THR A 534 -16.48 -9.70 -10.53
C THR A 534 -17.16 -9.27 -9.23
N SER A 535 -17.18 -7.96 -8.93
CA SER A 535 -17.94 -7.38 -7.80
C SER A 535 -19.34 -6.92 -8.19
N ALA A 536 -19.70 -6.97 -9.47
CA ALA A 536 -21.03 -6.61 -9.95
C ALA A 536 -22.08 -7.58 -9.42
N VAL A 537 -23.23 -7.05 -9.01
CA VAL A 537 -24.43 -7.87 -8.75
C VAL A 537 -25.04 -8.25 -10.09
N LEU A 538 -25.30 -9.54 -10.30
CA LEU A 538 -25.90 -10.01 -11.54
C LEU A 538 -27.43 -9.81 -11.49
N TYR A 539 -27.98 -9.34 -12.59
CA TYR A 539 -29.41 -9.26 -12.82
C TYR A 539 -29.89 -10.21 -13.94
N SER A 540 -28.94 -10.99 -14.48
CA SER A 540 -29.21 -11.98 -15.53
C SER A 540 -28.05 -12.96 -15.65
N ASN A 541 -28.24 -14.07 -16.38
CA ASN A 541 -27.19 -15.02 -16.72
C ASN A 541 -26.29 -14.55 -17.90
N ALA A 542 -26.24 -13.26 -18.19
CA ALA A 542 -25.35 -12.73 -19.22
C ALA A 542 -23.88 -12.80 -18.78
N ALA A 543 -22.98 -13.02 -19.73
CA ALA A 543 -21.57 -12.92 -19.48
C ALA A 543 -21.21 -11.46 -19.14
N LEU A 544 -20.28 -11.29 -18.18
CA LEU A 544 -19.71 -9.99 -17.88
C LEU A 544 -18.82 -9.54 -19.05
N ASP A 545 -18.94 -8.30 -19.45
CA ASP A 545 -18.02 -7.71 -20.42
C ASP A 545 -16.69 -7.37 -19.74
N PRO A 546 -15.55 -7.72 -20.35
CA PRO A 546 -14.25 -7.36 -19.79
C PRO A 546 -14.02 -5.85 -19.93
N VAL A 547 -13.52 -5.22 -18.88
CA VAL A 547 -12.96 -3.87 -18.95
C VAL A 547 -11.65 -3.96 -19.73
N GLY A 548 -11.46 -3.06 -20.71
CA GLY A 548 -10.29 -3.05 -21.59
C GLY A 548 -8.98 -2.82 -20.85
N LYS A 549 -7.87 -3.17 -21.49
CA LYS A 549 -6.54 -2.91 -20.93
C LYS A 549 -6.26 -1.41 -20.85
N GLU A 550 -5.57 -1.00 -19.80
CA GLU A 550 -5.02 0.34 -19.64
C GLU A 550 -3.61 0.42 -20.23
N SER A 551 -3.27 1.55 -20.83
CA SER A 551 -1.92 1.83 -21.38
C SER A 551 -1.32 3.05 -20.69
N ILE A 552 -0.02 2.98 -20.37
CA ILE A 552 0.70 4.01 -19.63
C ILE A 552 1.95 4.41 -20.44
N ASP A 553 2.15 5.70 -20.68
CA ASP A 553 3.33 6.27 -21.30
C ASP A 553 3.96 7.30 -20.34
N SER A 554 5.25 7.18 -20.04
CA SER A 554 5.97 8.04 -19.11
C SER A 554 7.28 8.55 -19.71
N VAL A 555 7.55 9.82 -19.48
CA VAL A 555 8.87 10.44 -19.73
C VAL A 555 9.42 10.95 -18.41
N GLU A 556 10.69 10.63 -18.14
CA GLU A 556 11.38 11.04 -16.93
C GLU A 556 12.77 11.58 -17.27
N ILE A 557 13.15 12.68 -16.60
CA ILE A 557 14.49 13.27 -16.67
C ILE A 557 15.01 13.39 -15.25
N GLY A 558 16.16 12.83 -14.98
CA GLY A 558 16.71 12.85 -13.64
C GLY A 558 18.24 12.99 -13.58
N THR A 559 18.71 13.24 -12.39
CA THR A 559 20.12 13.27 -12.03
C THR A 559 20.36 12.58 -10.70
N LYS A 560 21.49 11.90 -10.61
CA LYS A 560 21.96 11.24 -9.37
C LYS A 560 23.43 11.58 -9.15
N GLY A 561 23.79 11.83 -7.91
CA GLY A 561 25.18 12.15 -7.60
C GLY A 561 25.56 11.94 -6.14
N THR A 562 26.86 11.77 -5.91
CA THR A 562 27.48 11.77 -4.62
C THR A 562 28.51 12.91 -4.54
N TYR A 563 28.55 13.64 -3.45
CA TYR A 563 29.34 14.86 -3.29
C TYR A 563 30.13 14.83 -1.98
N PHE A 564 31.13 15.71 -1.85
CA PHE A 564 31.92 15.93 -0.63
C PHE A 564 32.51 14.62 -0.09
N ASN A 565 33.26 13.89 -0.92
CA ASN A 565 33.83 12.58 -0.57
C ASN A 565 32.78 11.60 -0.05
N ARG A 566 31.68 11.49 -0.78
CA ARG A 566 30.56 10.58 -0.48
C ARG A 566 29.83 10.84 0.85
N THR A 567 29.93 12.05 1.40
CA THR A 567 29.13 12.43 2.59
C THR A 567 27.73 12.93 2.23
N LEU A 568 27.48 13.29 0.96
CA LEU A 568 26.16 13.73 0.48
C LEU A 568 25.76 12.92 -0.75
N THR A 569 24.57 12.32 -0.72
CA THR A 569 23.86 11.82 -1.90
C THR A 569 22.76 12.78 -2.28
N PHE A 570 22.56 12.96 -3.59
CA PHE A 570 21.52 13.81 -4.14
C PHE A 570 20.93 13.14 -5.39
N ASN A 571 19.61 12.89 -5.36
CA ASN A 571 18.85 12.32 -6.48
C ASN A 571 17.64 13.21 -6.70
N ALA A 572 17.41 13.63 -7.94
CA ALA A 572 16.25 14.42 -8.31
C ALA A 572 15.78 14.08 -9.72
N ASP A 573 14.48 14.10 -9.93
CA ASP A 573 13.85 13.89 -11.21
C ASP A 573 12.59 14.73 -11.41
N ILE A 574 12.19 14.85 -12.65
CA ILE A 574 10.92 15.37 -13.13
C ILE A 574 10.28 14.36 -14.06
N PHE A 575 8.97 14.22 -14.02
CA PHE A 575 8.25 13.23 -14.82
C PHE A 575 6.92 13.76 -15.36
N ASP A 576 6.48 13.18 -16.50
CA ASP A 576 5.13 13.31 -17.09
C ASP A 576 4.67 11.90 -17.47
N THR A 577 3.58 11.43 -16.87
CA THR A 577 3.01 10.10 -17.10
C THR A 577 1.55 10.22 -17.49
N ARG A 578 1.15 9.53 -18.55
CA ARG A 578 -0.20 9.56 -19.12
C ARG A 578 -0.79 8.18 -19.17
N TYR A 579 -2.03 8.09 -18.72
CA TYR A 579 -2.86 6.89 -18.68
C TYR A 579 -3.97 7.02 -19.72
N THR A 580 -4.11 6.01 -20.55
CA THR A 580 -5.19 5.90 -21.55
C THR A 580 -6.01 4.67 -21.22
N ASP A 581 -7.34 4.80 -21.30
CA ASP A 581 -8.31 3.80 -20.86
C ASP A 581 -8.11 3.42 -19.38
N TYR A 582 -7.93 4.46 -18.54
CA TYR A 582 -7.66 4.30 -17.11
C TYR A 582 -8.78 3.51 -16.43
N GLN A 583 -8.41 2.45 -15.73
CA GLN A 583 -9.34 1.59 -15.00
C GLN A 583 -9.63 2.20 -13.62
N ILE A 584 -10.91 2.43 -13.32
CA ILE A 584 -11.37 2.93 -12.02
C ILE A 584 -12.55 2.14 -11.52
N GLN A 585 -12.63 2.01 -10.22
CA GLN A 585 -13.78 1.41 -9.54
C GLN A 585 -14.54 2.51 -8.81
N SER A 586 -15.86 2.53 -8.97
CA SER A 586 -16.74 3.49 -8.30
C SER A 586 -18.11 2.86 -8.09
N TYR A 587 -18.87 3.39 -7.14
CA TYR A 587 -20.26 2.96 -6.99
C TYR A 587 -21.11 3.46 -8.17
N ALA A 588 -21.77 2.52 -8.85
CA ALA A 588 -22.67 2.87 -9.95
C ALA A 588 -23.94 3.53 -9.39
N ASN A 589 -24.29 4.71 -9.89
CA ASN A 589 -25.58 5.32 -9.61
C ASN A 589 -26.68 4.62 -10.40
N ALA A 590 -27.19 3.49 -9.91
CA ALA A 590 -28.27 2.75 -10.56
C ALA A 590 -29.63 3.19 -10.00
N PRO A 591 -30.54 3.80 -10.79
CA PRO A 591 -31.86 4.20 -10.34
C PRO A 591 -32.68 2.99 -9.86
N GLY A 592 -33.22 3.08 -8.64
CA GLY A 592 -34.09 2.03 -8.08
C GLY A 592 -33.34 0.84 -7.46
N VAL A 593 -32.01 0.87 -7.43
CA VAL A 593 -31.18 -0.15 -6.76
C VAL A 593 -30.89 0.31 -5.33
N ILE A 594 -31.26 -0.49 -4.36
CA ILE A 594 -31.10 -0.19 -2.92
C ILE A 594 -29.62 -0.23 -2.53
N THR A 595 -28.85 -1.09 -3.20
CA THR A 595 -27.39 -1.21 -3.02
C THR A 595 -26.73 -0.95 -4.36
N PRO A 596 -26.14 0.24 -4.62
CA PRO A 596 -25.46 0.46 -5.88
C PRO A 596 -24.32 -0.54 -6.03
N PRO A 597 -24.23 -1.25 -7.16
CA PRO A 597 -23.10 -2.14 -7.40
C PRO A 597 -21.82 -1.34 -7.49
N LEU A 598 -20.75 -1.91 -6.99
CA LEU A 598 -19.42 -1.40 -7.24
C LEU A 598 -19.06 -1.78 -8.69
N ASP A 599 -18.81 -0.78 -9.52
CA ASP A 599 -18.57 -0.96 -10.95
C ASP A 599 -17.10 -0.66 -11.27
N LEU A 600 -16.44 -1.59 -11.97
CA LEU A 600 -15.14 -1.37 -12.59
C LEU A 600 -15.38 -0.87 -14.01
N SER A 601 -14.90 0.31 -14.31
CA SER A 601 -15.06 0.92 -15.62
C SER A 601 -13.74 1.44 -16.16
N SER A 602 -13.67 1.57 -17.49
CA SER A 602 -12.57 2.29 -18.15
C SER A 602 -13.00 3.73 -18.34
N VAL A 603 -12.29 4.66 -17.71
CA VAL A 603 -12.49 6.09 -17.90
C VAL A 603 -11.39 6.64 -18.78
N GLY A 604 -11.74 7.52 -19.73
CA GLY A 604 -10.90 8.03 -20.79
C GLY A 604 -9.41 8.17 -20.48
N LYS A 605 -9.00 9.22 -19.76
CA LYS A 605 -7.58 9.53 -19.56
C LYS A 605 -7.31 10.10 -18.17
N ALA A 606 -6.16 9.72 -17.61
CA ALA A 606 -5.58 10.36 -16.44
C ALA A 606 -4.13 10.77 -16.72
N GLU A 607 -3.61 11.72 -15.97
CA GLU A 607 -2.20 12.12 -16.05
C GLU A 607 -1.64 12.43 -14.67
N THR A 608 -0.34 12.23 -14.51
CA THR A 608 0.40 12.68 -13.34
C THR A 608 1.73 13.29 -13.77
N ARG A 609 2.04 14.45 -13.22
CA ARG A 609 3.29 15.20 -13.46
C ARG A 609 3.88 15.61 -12.13
N GLY A 610 5.19 15.68 -12.10
CA GLY A 610 5.79 16.11 -10.86
C GLY A 610 7.29 16.23 -10.87
N ALA A 611 7.80 16.44 -9.67
CA ALA A 611 9.22 16.48 -9.36
C ALA A 611 9.47 15.77 -8.04
N GLU A 612 10.55 15.00 -7.97
CA GLU A 612 10.94 14.23 -6.80
C GLU A 612 12.37 14.56 -6.39
N LEU A 613 12.63 14.49 -5.10
CA LEU A 613 13.94 14.75 -4.50
C LEU A 613 14.19 13.74 -3.38
N SER A 614 15.38 13.15 -3.37
CA SER A 614 15.89 12.35 -2.26
C SER A 614 17.35 12.72 -2.00
N THR A 615 17.66 13.05 -0.74
CA THR A 615 19.02 13.38 -0.33
C THR A 615 19.32 12.85 1.06
N GLU A 616 20.54 12.39 1.25
CA GLU A 616 21.09 11.99 2.53
C GLU A 616 22.45 12.67 2.72
N TRP A 617 22.65 13.29 3.87
CA TRP A 617 23.85 14.05 4.17
C TRP A 617 24.42 13.72 5.55
N LEU A 618 25.64 13.22 5.59
CA LEU A 618 26.49 13.21 6.78
C LEU A 618 27.09 14.60 6.97
N ALA A 619 26.33 15.50 7.60
CA ALA A 619 26.77 16.89 7.82
C ALA A 619 28.02 16.98 8.70
N THR A 620 28.19 16.02 9.61
CA THR A 620 29.37 15.73 10.40
C THR A 620 29.51 14.22 10.58
N SER A 621 30.61 13.74 11.15
CA SER A 621 30.76 12.31 11.49
C SER A 621 29.69 11.77 12.45
N THR A 622 28.95 12.65 13.11
CA THR A 622 27.94 12.31 14.12
C THR A 622 26.53 12.81 13.79
N THR A 623 26.37 13.62 12.73
CA THR A 623 25.08 14.22 12.34
C THR A 623 24.68 13.75 10.95
N ARG A 624 23.55 13.07 10.84
CA ARG A 624 22.95 12.62 9.58
C ARG A 624 21.64 13.36 9.34
N LEU A 625 21.45 13.87 8.14
CA LEU A 625 20.25 14.53 7.67
C LEU A 625 19.70 13.78 6.47
N ASN A 626 18.39 13.55 6.43
CA ASN A 626 17.67 12.93 5.31
C ASN A 626 16.53 13.87 4.90
N LEU A 627 16.41 14.15 3.61
CA LEU A 627 15.30 14.91 3.06
C LEU A 627 14.76 14.17 1.84
N SER A 628 13.47 13.87 1.85
CA SER A 628 12.73 13.38 0.70
C SER A 628 11.53 14.28 0.46
N ALA A 629 11.26 14.64 -0.79
CA ALA A 629 10.14 15.48 -1.14
C ALA A 629 9.58 15.08 -2.52
N ALA A 630 8.27 15.23 -2.69
CA ALA A 630 7.59 15.03 -3.95
C ALA A 630 6.53 16.13 -4.16
N TYR A 631 6.52 16.70 -5.35
CA TYR A 631 5.41 17.50 -5.87
C TYR A 631 4.74 16.71 -6.98
N ILE A 632 3.44 16.44 -6.84
CA ILE A 632 2.68 15.56 -7.72
C ILE A 632 1.37 16.27 -8.09
N ASP A 633 1.11 16.47 -9.37
CA ASP A 633 -0.16 16.96 -9.92
C ASP A 633 -0.79 15.84 -10.73
N ALA A 634 -1.61 15.01 -10.04
CA ALA A 634 -2.34 13.90 -10.63
C ALA A 634 -3.81 14.29 -10.82
N LYS A 635 -4.36 14.07 -12.01
CA LYS A 635 -5.72 14.46 -12.35
C LYS A 635 -6.37 13.58 -13.41
N PHE A 636 -7.69 13.56 -13.41
CA PHE A 636 -8.48 13.08 -14.54
C PHE A 636 -8.33 14.07 -15.71
N VAL A 637 -8.00 13.55 -16.89
CA VAL A 637 -7.96 14.40 -18.11
C VAL A 637 -9.29 14.34 -18.84
N ASP A 638 -9.91 13.16 -18.82
CA ASP A 638 -11.19 12.88 -19.47
C ASP A 638 -11.93 11.83 -18.64
N TYR A 639 -12.88 12.29 -17.86
CA TYR A 639 -13.79 11.42 -17.09
C TYR A 639 -15.19 12.04 -17.03
N MET A 640 -15.93 11.86 -18.14
CA MET A 640 -17.35 12.16 -18.24
C MET A 640 -18.14 10.94 -17.74
N GLY A 641 -19.16 11.17 -16.91
CA GLY A 641 -20.01 10.10 -16.40
C GLY A 641 -19.61 9.55 -15.04
N ALA A 642 -18.74 10.27 -14.30
CA ALA A 642 -18.47 9.95 -12.91
C ALA A 642 -19.76 9.98 -12.07
N PRO A 643 -19.90 9.12 -11.03
CA PRO A 643 -21.06 9.16 -10.16
C PRO A 643 -21.17 10.53 -9.45
N CYS A 644 -22.41 10.95 -9.19
CA CYS A 644 -22.66 12.10 -8.35
C CYS A 644 -22.53 11.73 -6.88
N TYR A 645 -21.94 12.62 -6.06
CA TYR A 645 -21.97 12.44 -4.62
C TYR A 645 -23.35 12.72 -4.01
N GLY A 646 -23.58 12.30 -2.78
CA GLY A 646 -24.87 12.45 -2.11
C GLY A 646 -25.39 13.88 -2.10
N LEU A 647 -26.67 14.07 -2.50
CA LEU A 647 -27.37 15.36 -2.60
C LEU A 647 -26.72 16.38 -3.55
N GLN A 648 -25.86 15.95 -4.44
CA GLN A 648 -25.29 16.86 -5.46
C GLN A 648 -26.40 17.33 -6.41
N THR A 649 -26.49 18.64 -6.60
CA THR A 649 -27.52 19.25 -7.43
C THR A 649 -27.07 19.44 -8.88
N ALA A 650 -28.03 19.67 -9.78
CA ALA A 650 -27.73 20.02 -11.17
C ALA A 650 -26.87 21.31 -11.28
N ALA A 651 -27.06 22.26 -10.37
CA ALA A 651 -26.23 23.48 -10.31
C ALA A 651 -24.77 23.19 -9.90
N GLN A 652 -24.52 22.05 -9.26
CA GLN A 652 -23.20 21.57 -8.86
C GLN A 652 -22.60 20.57 -9.87
N GLY A 653 -23.27 20.37 -11.02
CA GLY A 653 -22.78 19.55 -12.12
C GLY A 653 -23.40 18.15 -12.22
N CYS A 654 -24.27 17.74 -11.30
CA CYS A 654 -24.94 16.44 -11.40
C CYS A 654 -26.09 16.49 -12.42
N VAL A 655 -25.94 15.76 -13.51
CA VAL A 655 -26.94 15.72 -14.60
C VAL A 655 -27.54 14.32 -14.69
N THR A 656 -28.86 14.22 -14.74
CA THR A 656 -29.54 12.94 -14.97
C THR A 656 -29.96 12.87 -16.44
N PRO A 657 -29.31 12.06 -17.28
CA PRO A 657 -29.73 11.84 -18.65
C PRO A 657 -31.15 11.21 -18.71
N ALA A 658 -31.89 11.44 -19.79
CA ALA A 658 -33.27 10.95 -19.91
C ALA A 658 -33.41 9.43 -19.74
N ASN A 659 -32.38 8.66 -20.03
CA ASN A 659 -32.36 7.19 -19.97
C ASN A 659 -31.19 6.64 -19.12
N GLY A 660 -30.62 7.43 -18.18
CA GLY A 660 -29.40 7.04 -17.47
C GLY A 660 -29.41 7.41 -15.99
N SER A 661 -28.37 6.96 -15.33
CA SER A 661 -28.06 7.28 -13.93
C SER A 661 -27.53 8.72 -13.81
N PRO A 662 -27.75 9.39 -12.66
CA PRO A 662 -27.13 10.67 -12.38
C PRO A 662 -25.61 10.60 -12.50
N SER A 663 -25.02 11.52 -13.24
CA SER A 663 -23.58 11.56 -13.47
C SER A 663 -23.07 12.99 -13.58
N GLN A 664 -21.75 13.13 -13.43
CA GLN A 664 -21.04 14.41 -13.52
C GLN A 664 -19.79 14.29 -14.40
N ASP A 665 -19.24 15.42 -14.77
CA ASP A 665 -17.94 15.53 -15.43
C ASP A 665 -16.89 15.98 -14.41
N VAL A 666 -15.92 15.13 -14.12
CA VAL A 666 -14.80 15.44 -13.22
C VAL A 666 -13.48 15.60 -14.00
N SER A 667 -13.56 15.83 -15.31
CA SER A 667 -12.39 16.12 -16.13
C SER A 667 -11.68 17.40 -15.63
N GLY A 668 -10.38 17.29 -15.40
CA GLY A 668 -9.55 18.35 -14.81
C GLY A 668 -9.41 18.29 -13.29
N ASP A 669 -10.23 17.52 -12.60
CA ASP A 669 -10.17 17.37 -11.15
C ASP A 669 -9.05 16.45 -10.69
N THR A 670 -8.64 16.60 -9.43
CA THR A 670 -7.53 15.81 -8.85
C THR A 670 -7.92 14.35 -8.63
N MET A 671 -6.94 13.47 -8.85
CA MET A 671 -7.09 12.05 -8.51
C MET A 671 -7.31 11.87 -7.00
N PRO A 672 -8.09 10.84 -6.59
CA PRO A 672 -8.30 10.55 -5.18
C PRO A 672 -7.00 10.21 -4.47
N ASN A 673 -6.93 10.59 -3.18
CA ASN A 673 -5.81 10.35 -2.27
C ASN A 673 -4.44 10.82 -2.82
N SER A 674 -4.43 11.90 -3.61
CA SER A 674 -3.24 12.46 -4.25
C SER A 674 -2.90 13.86 -3.71
N PRO A 675 -2.22 13.98 -2.56
CA PRO A 675 -1.77 15.28 -2.06
C PRO A 675 -0.69 15.87 -2.97
N LYS A 676 -0.83 17.13 -3.36
CA LYS A 676 0.08 17.80 -4.31
C LYS A 676 1.52 17.91 -3.82
N PHE A 677 1.73 17.97 -2.51
CA PHE A 677 3.06 18.04 -1.94
C PHE A 677 3.18 17.16 -0.70
N LYS A 678 4.24 16.35 -0.67
CA LYS A 678 4.68 15.58 0.51
C LYS A 678 6.17 15.79 0.70
N ALA A 679 6.60 15.87 1.96
CA ALA A 679 8.02 15.93 2.31
C ALA A 679 8.29 15.28 3.66
N THR A 680 9.45 14.66 3.80
CA THR A 680 9.94 14.08 5.06
C THR A 680 11.35 14.56 5.31
N LEU A 681 11.57 15.14 6.48
CA LEU A 681 12.87 15.56 7.00
C LEU A 681 13.24 14.70 8.20
N GLY A 682 14.35 14.00 8.11
CA GLY A 682 14.95 13.23 9.20
C GLY A 682 16.24 13.83 9.70
N VAL A 683 16.47 13.76 11.00
CA VAL A 683 17.72 14.17 11.66
C VAL A 683 18.12 13.07 12.64
N GLU A 684 19.38 12.64 12.58
CA GLU A 684 19.99 11.77 13.59
C GLU A 684 21.27 12.43 14.10
N GLN A 685 21.37 12.54 15.42
CA GLN A 685 22.56 13.06 16.11
C GLN A 685 23.10 12.02 17.07
N ARG A 686 24.35 11.62 16.90
CA ARG A 686 25.08 10.72 17.79
C ARG A 686 26.01 11.55 18.69
N ILE A 687 26.07 11.17 19.95
CA ILE A 687 26.93 11.82 20.97
C ILE A 687 27.67 10.72 21.72
N PRO A 688 28.96 10.47 21.40
CA PRO A 688 29.80 9.55 22.14
C PRO A 688 29.91 9.95 23.61
N LEU A 689 29.85 8.99 24.53
CA LEU A 689 29.94 9.24 25.98
C LEU A 689 31.39 9.15 26.50
N GLY A 690 32.28 9.92 25.90
CA GLY A 690 33.67 9.99 26.29
C GLY A 690 34.42 8.67 26.14
N SER A 691 35.01 8.13 27.22
CA SER A 691 35.74 6.86 27.22
C SER A 691 34.84 5.64 27.40
N HIS A 692 33.56 5.82 27.61
CA HIS A 692 32.59 4.71 27.74
C HIS A 692 32.24 4.12 26.35
N PRO A 693 32.04 2.78 26.25
CA PRO A 693 31.69 2.14 25.00
C PRO A 693 30.18 2.31 24.65
N TYR A 694 29.66 3.52 24.86
CA TYR A 694 28.28 3.88 24.63
C TYR A 694 28.18 5.26 24.00
N GLU A 695 27.08 5.47 23.26
CA GLU A 695 26.69 6.76 22.69
C GLU A 695 25.20 7.03 22.94
N LEU A 696 24.84 8.31 23.00
CA LEU A 696 23.45 8.74 22.93
C LEU A 696 23.12 9.05 21.48
N VAL A 697 21.98 8.51 21.00
CA VAL A 697 21.49 8.75 19.65
C VAL A 697 20.13 9.44 19.74
N PHE A 698 20.05 10.68 19.25
CA PHE A 698 18.79 11.43 19.16
C PHE A 698 18.29 11.37 17.72
N GLY A 699 17.03 11.04 17.54
CA GLY A 699 16.35 10.98 16.25
C GLY A 699 15.12 11.88 16.23
N GLY A 700 14.89 12.52 15.08
CA GLY A 700 13.69 13.29 14.82
C GLY A 700 13.28 13.12 13.37
N THR A 701 12.00 12.92 13.11
CA THR A 701 11.42 12.87 11.75
C THR A 701 10.19 13.75 11.72
N TYR A 702 10.15 14.64 10.74
CA TYR A 702 8.96 15.45 10.43
C TYR A 702 8.49 15.14 9.02
N SER A 703 7.29 14.60 8.91
CA SER A 703 6.61 14.37 7.64
C SER A 703 5.46 15.35 7.47
N TYR A 704 5.27 15.88 6.26
CA TYR A 704 4.21 16.82 5.91
C TYR A 704 3.53 16.41 4.60
N ARG A 705 2.20 16.57 4.54
CA ARG A 705 1.43 16.47 3.30
C ARG A 705 0.38 17.58 3.20
N THR A 706 0.10 18.01 1.98
CA THR A 706 -1.02 18.91 1.69
C THR A 706 -2.36 18.15 1.78
N SER A 707 -3.47 18.89 1.70
CA SER A 707 -4.81 18.30 1.61
C SER A 707 -4.95 17.42 0.37
N ALA A 708 -5.82 16.42 0.46
CA ALA A 708 -6.19 15.56 -0.67
C ALA A 708 -7.69 15.30 -0.68
N GLN A 709 -8.28 15.26 -1.87
CA GLN A 709 -9.59 14.68 -2.11
C GLN A 709 -9.46 13.15 -1.94
N MET A 710 -10.40 12.51 -1.25
CA MET A 710 -10.30 11.08 -0.95
C MET A 710 -11.16 10.22 -1.88
N LEU A 711 -12.18 10.81 -2.55
CA LEU A 711 -13.13 10.08 -3.38
C LEU A 711 -13.09 10.54 -4.85
N PRO A 712 -13.30 9.62 -5.81
CA PRO A 712 -13.26 9.96 -7.24
C PRO A 712 -14.45 10.83 -7.69
N ASP A 713 -15.57 10.81 -6.98
CA ASP A 713 -16.77 11.62 -7.22
C ASP A 713 -16.62 13.09 -6.78
N GLN A 714 -15.43 13.48 -6.30
CA GLN A 714 -15.11 14.84 -5.84
C GLN A 714 -16.03 15.34 -4.70
N ASN A 715 -16.51 14.45 -3.85
CA ASN A 715 -17.35 14.80 -2.70
C ASN A 715 -16.64 15.84 -1.80
N PRO A 716 -17.20 17.04 -1.62
CA PRO A 716 -16.53 18.13 -0.88
C PRO A 716 -16.36 17.84 0.61
N PHE A 717 -17.05 16.84 1.15
CA PHE A 717 -16.94 16.41 2.55
C PHE A 717 -15.87 15.33 2.75
N ALA A 718 -15.38 14.73 1.65
CA ALA A 718 -14.35 13.69 1.66
C ALA A 718 -12.92 14.26 1.46
N ILE A 719 -12.63 15.42 2.05
CA ILE A 719 -11.31 16.05 1.97
C ILE A 719 -10.53 15.81 3.25
N GLN A 720 -9.44 15.05 3.16
CA GLN A 720 -8.44 14.99 4.23
C GLN A 720 -7.61 16.29 4.20
N SER A 721 -7.72 17.10 5.24
CA SER A 721 -6.92 18.32 5.38
C SER A 721 -5.43 18.02 5.49
N GLY A 722 -4.59 18.92 5.00
CA GLY A 722 -3.14 18.81 5.13
C GLY A 722 -2.68 18.77 6.60
N PHE A 723 -1.63 17.99 6.86
CA PHE A 723 -1.09 17.81 8.20
C PHE A 723 0.40 17.53 8.20
N GLY A 724 1.02 17.69 9.38
CA GLY A 724 2.39 17.28 9.65
C GLY A 724 2.46 16.41 10.89
N LEU A 725 3.33 15.39 10.86
CA LEU A 725 3.62 14.48 11.96
C LEU A 725 5.07 14.68 12.41
N LEU A 726 5.26 14.83 13.72
CA LEU A 726 6.59 14.90 14.34
C LEU A 726 6.79 13.66 15.20
N ASN A 727 7.84 12.88 14.89
CA ASN A 727 8.27 11.74 15.65
C ASN A 727 9.66 12.04 16.26
N LEU A 728 9.85 11.72 17.54
CA LEU A 728 11.10 11.95 18.27
C LEU A 728 11.57 10.67 18.95
N SER A 729 12.88 10.47 19.03
CA SER A 729 13.47 9.35 19.76
C SER A 729 14.79 9.73 20.44
N ALA A 730 15.12 9.00 21.52
CA ALA A 730 16.40 9.03 22.18
C ALA A 730 16.83 7.59 22.52
N ALA A 731 18.03 7.21 22.18
CA ALA A 731 18.58 5.89 22.47
C ALA A 731 19.90 5.95 23.20
N LEU A 732 20.11 5.00 24.11
CA LEU A 732 21.42 4.61 24.58
C LEU A 732 21.86 3.38 23.78
N GLN A 733 22.97 3.50 23.05
CA GLN A 733 23.47 2.46 22.16
C GLN A 733 24.93 2.15 22.50
N SER A 734 25.32 0.87 22.42
CA SER A 734 26.75 0.52 22.48
C SER A 734 27.49 1.01 21.23
N SER A 735 28.73 1.42 21.36
CA SER A 735 29.56 2.00 20.26
C SER A 735 29.78 1.01 19.11
N ASP A 736 29.68 -0.32 19.38
CA ASP A 736 29.71 -1.38 18.38
C ASP A 736 28.33 -1.68 17.75
N GLY A 737 27.27 -0.95 18.15
CA GLY A 737 25.91 -1.10 17.65
C GLY A 737 25.17 -2.33 18.12
N LYS A 738 25.78 -3.18 18.97
CA LYS A 738 25.19 -4.48 19.36
C LYS A 738 24.02 -4.36 20.32
N TYR A 739 24.02 -3.36 21.20
CA TYR A 739 22.95 -3.16 22.18
C TYR A 739 22.35 -1.78 22.05
N SER A 740 21.04 -1.68 22.04
CA SER A 740 20.34 -0.41 21.98
C SER A 740 19.07 -0.45 22.83
N ALA A 741 18.86 0.62 23.60
CA ALA A 741 17.60 0.91 24.30
C ALA A 741 17.09 2.27 23.80
N ARG A 742 16.04 2.27 22.99
CA ARG A 742 15.47 3.46 22.36
C ARG A 742 14.09 3.77 22.93
N PHE A 743 13.95 4.93 23.53
CA PHE A 743 12.67 5.53 23.83
C PHE A 743 12.19 6.36 22.64
N PHE A 744 10.90 6.28 22.29
CA PHE A 744 10.34 7.05 21.19
C PHE A 744 8.96 7.61 21.53
N VAL A 745 8.60 8.70 20.87
CA VAL A 745 7.26 9.30 20.87
C VAL A 745 6.88 9.58 19.42
N ASN A 746 5.87 8.90 18.92
CA ASN A 746 5.31 9.13 17.60
C ASN A 746 4.13 10.10 17.69
N ASN A 747 3.93 10.89 16.61
CA ASN A 747 2.90 11.92 16.52
C ASN A 747 2.87 12.83 17.77
N VAL A 748 4.01 13.46 18.08
CA VAL A 748 4.17 14.31 19.27
C VAL A 748 3.09 15.40 19.36
N THR A 749 2.65 15.91 18.21
CA THR A 749 1.62 16.95 18.08
C THR A 749 0.20 16.43 18.29
N ASN A 750 0.00 15.13 18.42
CA ASN A 750 -1.30 14.47 18.56
C ASN A 750 -2.27 14.83 17.41
N ARG A 751 -1.80 14.76 16.17
CA ARG A 751 -2.60 15.09 14.99
C ARG A 751 -3.47 13.91 14.58
N HIS A 752 -4.80 14.10 14.58
CA HIS A 752 -5.75 13.11 14.07
C HIS A 752 -5.85 13.23 12.55
N TYR A 753 -5.90 12.09 11.87
CA TYR A 753 -6.07 12.01 10.41
C TYR A 753 -6.56 10.62 10.00
N PHE A 754 -7.14 10.55 8.80
CA PHE A 754 -7.54 9.31 8.16
C PHE A 754 -6.57 8.96 7.04
N THR A 755 -6.29 7.67 6.88
CA THR A 755 -5.54 7.14 5.73
C THR A 755 -6.45 6.95 4.53
N ASP A 756 -7.73 6.68 4.78
CA ASP A 756 -8.76 6.50 3.78
C ASP A 756 -10.08 7.10 4.24
N VAL A 757 -10.91 7.49 3.26
CA VAL A 757 -12.30 7.92 3.47
C VAL A 757 -13.12 7.27 2.39
N GLU A 758 -14.14 6.52 2.79
CA GLU A 758 -15.06 5.85 1.88
C GLU A 758 -16.45 6.50 1.97
N ASP A 759 -17.13 6.50 0.84
CA ASP A 759 -18.53 6.83 0.79
C ASP A 759 -19.34 5.60 1.18
N PHE A 760 -20.07 5.74 2.27
CA PHE A 760 -20.90 4.69 2.79
C PHE A 760 -22.36 5.04 2.55
N TRP A 761 -22.89 4.62 1.39
CA TRP A 761 -24.30 4.83 1.03
C TRP A 761 -24.71 6.26 0.68
N SER A 762 -23.85 7.06 0.10
CA SER A 762 -24.29 8.29 -0.53
C SER A 762 -25.06 7.96 -1.80
N GLY A 763 -26.29 8.35 -1.83
CA GLY A 763 -27.12 8.28 -3.01
C GLY A 763 -27.76 9.64 -3.28
N PRO A 764 -28.31 9.87 -4.47
CA PRO A 764 -28.95 11.15 -4.79
C PRO A 764 -30.11 11.49 -3.83
N TRP A 765 -30.53 10.53 -3.01
CA TRP A 765 -31.64 10.65 -2.07
C TRP A 765 -31.20 10.68 -0.58
N ASN A 766 -29.99 10.16 -0.25
CA ASN A 766 -29.65 9.77 1.12
C ASN A 766 -28.73 10.74 1.87
N GLY A 767 -28.30 11.83 1.27
CA GLY A 767 -27.24 12.64 1.88
C GLY A 767 -25.88 11.92 1.80
N ASN A 768 -24.90 12.48 2.46
CA ASN A 768 -23.56 11.91 2.54
C ASN A 768 -23.37 11.23 3.89
N ALA A 769 -22.94 9.98 3.87
CA ALA A 769 -22.48 9.24 5.04
C ALA A 769 -21.06 8.74 4.75
N LEU A 770 -20.06 9.42 5.27
CA LEU A 770 -18.67 9.12 5.05
C LEU A 770 -18.07 8.41 6.26
N ILE A 771 -17.33 7.34 5.98
CA ILE A 771 -16.52 6.65 6.99
C ILE A 771 -15.05 6.90 6.71
N GLY A 772 -14.27 7.11 7.76
CA GLY A 772 -12.82 7.32 7.68
C GLY A 772 -12.08 6.21 8.39
N GLN A 773 -10.92 5.83 7.88
CA GLN A 773 -10.03 4.90 8.51
C GLN A 773 -8.95 5.65 9.30
N PRO A 774 -9.01 5.70 10.67
CA PRO A 774 -7.94 6.29 11.46
C PRO A 774 -6.66 5.49 11.33
N ALA A 775 -5.54 6.18 11.06
CA ALA A 775 -4.25 5.53 11.10
C ALA A 775 -3.88 5.07 12.52
N ARG A 776 -2.99 4.08 12.63
CA ARG A 776 -2.43 3.65 13.91
C ARG A 776 -1.80 4.82 14.67
N ASP A 777 -1.05 5.66 13.97
CA ASP A 777 -0.36 6.83 14.51
C ASP A 777 -1.19 8.13 14.41
N SER A 778 -2.50 8.03 14.19
CA SER A 778 -3.40 9.19 14.25
C SER A 778 -3.58 9.77 15.65
N VAL A 779 -3.00 9.14 16.68
CA VAL A 779 -2.86 9.66 18.03
C VAL A 779 -1.42 9.55 18.50
N ARG A 780 -1.04 10.43 19.46
CA ARG A 780 0.28 10.37 20.06
C ARG A 780 0.44 9.12 20.92
N TYR A 781 1.48 8.35 20.69
CA TYR A 781 1.88 7.23 21.52
C TYR A 781 3.40 7.20 21.77
N ALA A 782 3.80 6.56 22.86
CA ALA A 782 5.19 6.43 23.26
C ALA A 782 5.53 4.97 23.52
N GLY A 783 6.79 4.62 23.30
CA GLY A 783 7.26 3.26 23.53
C GLY A 783 8.75 3.15 23.81
N LEU A 784 9.14 1.94 24.18
CA LEU A 784 10.53 1.53 24.41
C LEU A 784 10.84 0.36 23.46
N LYS A 785 11.94 0.48 22.70
CA LYS A 785 12.48 -0.57 21.83
C LYS A 785 13.85 -0.99 22.35
N LEU A 786 14.00 -2.27 22.62
CA LEU A 786 15.26 -2.89 23.03
C LEU A 786 15.77 -3.79 21.90
N THR A 787 17.05 -3.67 21.57
CA THR A 787 17.69 -4.50 20.53
C THR A 787 18.99 -5.06 21.07
N ALA A 788 19.22 -6.35 20.83
CA ALA A 788 20.50 -7.03 21.07
C ALA A 788 20.93 -7.74 19.78
N SER A 789 22.17 -7.53 19.34
CA SER A 789 22.77 -8.13 18.13
C SER A 789 24.09 -8.79 18.45
N PHE A 790 24.52 -9.78 17.68
CA PHE A 790 25.81 -10.47 17.86
C PHE A 790 26.39 -10.95 16.52
#